data_58403078ac2e0bf1ea38d9fe0acd8a71
#
_entry.id   58403078ac2e0bf1ea38d9fe0acd8a71
#
_cell.length_a   1.000
_cell.length_b   1.000
_cell.length_c   1.000
_cell.angle_alpha   90.00
_cell.angle_beta   90.00
_cell.angle_gamma   90.00
#
_symmetry.space_group_name_H-M   'P 1'
#
loop_
_entity.id
_entity.type
_entity.pdbx_description
1 polymer ?
#
loop_
_entity_poly.entity_id
_entity_poly.type
_entity_poly.pdbx_seq_one_letter_code
_entity_poly.pdbx_strand_id
1 'polypeptide(L)'
;VPSPRDALGFTPGDERRVADWTQIRNYFDALDRASERVLVQTIGETTLGKPLIVAYVSSPRNIRSLDRLRETQRRLADPRLIRSDAELQRQIDAGRTVVVISCSIHSTEIVASQMSMQLAYELASRNDADTLEILDNTVLILIPSPNPDGIDIIADWYRRSLGKPWEGSDPPELYHYYAGHDDNRDWFMLNLKETRAVTRLLWREWFPQIVYDIHQQGQTGSRFFVPPFYDPPNPHIAPVLLREVGLIGHKIAADTEAAGFRGVVTNALYDTWWHGGFRTAPYYHNSIGILTEAASARLMTPITVTPEQLARSSTRGMPSALPDTPATNFPNPWPGGEWRPRDILDMELIASRAVLSMAAKYRERYLRNFYALGQRALDWPPRDADYKASNLREESVVAYVVPAGQGRDENVAKFITTLVEQGVEVYRMDRELHLTLAPSRGSIYNDARDAPPEWPLGSYIIFLRQPFRTNVETLFERQIYPDRTQGGTPERPYDVAGWTLPMQMGVEAYPVQRIRETESERRLTFVQAEEDVRRDLSLPLYVAHGALGTGSPIRNPLRRTVRLALYRSWTAPMDEGWTRWLFDTFNVPYTSLRDTEVRAGNLREKYDVIVLPSMRLREIVEGRAGSTAPSEFTGGITEAGVENLRRFIEDGGTLVCWDDSTDFAIKRFDLPVRNVLEGLKPSEFYCPGSVLRIEVDTAHPLARGLAPRMDAYFVNSAAFEVKDDRRARVFARYSSSKDELLRSGWLLGAQHIAGRAAAVEVTLGKGRVRLYGFRPQHRGQTWGTFPFVFNAIGE
;
A
#
# COMPACT_ATOMS: atom_id res chain seq x y z
N VAL A 1 21.95 27.24 -15.48
CA VAL A 1 21.11 26.09 -15.09
C VAL A 1 20.38 25.62 -16.37
N PRO A 2 20.60 24.36 -16.83
CA PRO A 2 19.94 23.87 -18.04
C PRO A 2 18.42 23.73 -17.82
N SER A 3 17.63 24.15 -18.83
CA SER A 3 16.18 23.89 -18.77
C SER A 3 15.88 22.42 -19.11
N PRO A 4 14.73 21.87 -18.67
CA PRO A 4 14.31 20.54 -19.10
C PRO A 4 14.20 20.42 -20.62
N ARG A 5 13.75 21.49 -21.30
CA ARG A 5 13.67 21.53 -22.77
C ARG A 5 15.04 21.36 -23.43
N ASP A 6 16.08 22.01 -22.91
CA ASP A 6 17.42 21.90 -23.47
C ASP A 6 17.99 20.49 -23.31
N ALA A 7 17.66 19.83 -22.20
CA ALA A 7 18.13 18.48 -21.91
C ALA A 7 17.37 17.37 -22.64
N LEU A 8 16.05 17.55 -22.79
CA LEU A 8 15.15 16.52 -23.36
C LEU A 8 14.92 16.67 -24.85
N GLY A 9 15.10 17.89 -25.41
CA GLY A 9 14.70 18.23 -26.77
C GLY A 9 13.20 18.46 -26.96
N PHE A 10 12.43 18.49 -25.86
CA PHE A 10 11.01 18.84 -25.83
C PHE A 10 10.67 19.45 -24.46
N THR A 11 9.55 20.17 -24.37
CA THR A 11 9.11 20.76 -23.11
C THR A 11 8.29 19.74 -22.30
N PRO A 12 8.52 19.59 -20.98
CA PRO A 12 7.64 18.78 -20.14
C PRO A 12 6.16 19.13 -20.34
N GLY A 13 5.32 18.13 -20.53
CA GLY A 13 3.90 18.31 -20.87
C GLY A 13 3.60 18.44 -22.36
N ASP A 14 4.59 18.48 -23.26
CA ASP A 14 4.36 18.42 -24.70
C ASP A 14 3.62 17.14 -25.08
N GLU A 15 2.61 17.29 -25.96
CA GLU A 15 1.80 16.18 -26.43
C GLU A 15 2.65 15.12 -27.14
N ARG A 16 2.35 13.85 -26.87
CA ARG A 16 3.03 12.69 -27.46
C ARG A 16 4.53 12.66 -27.20
N ARG A 17 4.98 13.32 -26.13
CA ARG A 17 6.38 13.31 -25.67
C ARG A 17 6.45 12.76 -24.25
N VAL A 18 7.31 11.78 -24.04
CA VAL A 18 7.52 11.14 -22.73
C VAL A 18 9.02 11.00 -22.46
N ALA A 19 9.43 11.36 -21.25
CA ALA A 19 10.79 11.11 -20.78
C ALA A 19 10.85 9.72 -20.12
N ASP A 20 11.89 8.93 -20.43
CA ASP A 20 12.22 7.71 -19.73
C ASP A 20 13.07 8.00 -18.47
N TRP A 21 13.30 6.95 -17.65
CA TRP A 21 14.05 7.12 -16.42
C TRP A 21 15.49 7.58 -16.63
N THR A 22 16.13 7.12 -17.70
CA THR A 22 17.50 7.55 -18.05
C THR A 22 17.54 9.04 -18.34
N GLN A 23 16.58 9.57 -19.09
CA GLN A 23 16.47 11.00 -19.39
C GLN A 23 16.19 11.82 -18.12
N ILE A 24 15.26 11.37 -17.28
CA ILE A 24 14.93 12.02 -16.00
C ILE A 24 16.18 12.08 -15.11
N ARG A 25 16.84 10.96 -14.89
CA ARG A 25 18.05 10.87 -14.07
C ARG A 25 19.15 11.77 -14.59
N ASN A 26 19.46 11.68 -15.88
CA ASN A 26 20.52 12.50 -16.49
C ASN A 26 20.23 13.99 -16.34
N TYR A 27 18.96 14.39 -16.41
CA TYR A 27 18.57 15.77 -16.18
C TYR A 27 18.85 16.20 -14.72
N PHE A 28 18.43 15.40 -13.73
CA PHE A 28 18.72 15.71 -12.33
C PHE A 28 20.21 15.74 -12.02
N ASP A 29 21.00 14.82 -12.57
CA ASP A 29 22.46 14.82 -12.48
C ASP A 29 23.09 16.10 -13.12
N ALA A 30 22.51 16.59 -14.22
CA ALA A 30 22.95 17.84 -14.85
C ALA A 30 22.56 19.06 -14.01
N LEU A 31 21.40 19.04 -13.37
CA LEU A 31 20.93 20.11 -12.51
C LEU A 31 21.77 20.22 -11.23
N ASP A 32 22.11 19.08 -10.61
CA ASP A 32 23.01 18.99 -9.44
C ASP A 32 24.37 19.65 -9.74
N ARG A 33 24.98 19.31 -10.88
CA ARG A 33 26.25 19.91 -11.29
C ARG A 33 26.17 21.41 -11.61
N ALA A 34 25.01 21.90 -12.00
CA ALA A 34 24.83 23.28 -12.49
C ALA A 34 24.28 24.25 -11.43
N SER A 35 23.83 23.79 -10.27
CA SER A 35 23.19 24.62 -9.27
C SER A 35 23.53 24.22 -7.83
N GLU A 36 24.05 25.17 -7.05
CA GLU A 36 24.28 24.98 -5.61
C GLU A 36 22.97 24.84 -4.79
N ARG A 37 21.79 24.96 -5.41
CA ARG A 37 20.48 24.81 -4.78
C ARG A 37 19.96 23.37 -4.83
N VAL A 38 20.63 22.48 -5.55
CA VAL A 38 20.21 21.10 -5.78
C VAL A 38 21.33 20.16 -5.40
N LEU A 39 20.98 19.05 -4.75
CA LEU A 39 21.87 17.93 -4.47
C LEU A 39 21.10 16.63 -4.75
N VAL A 40 21.62 15.78 -5.64
CA VAL A 40 21.01 14.50 -5.98
C VAL A 40 21.70 13.36 -5.23
N GLN A 41 20.91 12.47 -4.64
CA GLN A 41 21.42 11.26 -3.96
C GLN A 41 20.63 10.02 -4.38
N THR A 42 21.35 8.91 -4.51
CA THR A 42 20.75 7.59 -4.65
C THR A 42 20.45 7.04 -3.24
N ILE A 43 19.19 6.68 -3.00
CA ILE A 43 18.73 6.16 -1.69
C ILE A 43 18.56 4.65 -1.67
N GLY A 44 18.69 3.99 -2.82
CA GLY A 44 18.54 2.55 -2.97
C GLY A 44 18.45 2.14 -4.43
N GLU A 45 18.04 0.90 -4.62
CA GLU A 45 17.77 0.31 -5.95
C GLU A 45 16.32 -0.20 -5.99
N THR A 46 15.74 -0.14 -7.19
CA THR A 46 14.42 -0.70 -7.47
C THR A 46 14.45 -2.23 -7.52
N THR A 47 13.28 -2.80 -7.64
CA THR A 47 13.09 -4.26 -7.83
C THR A 47 13.90 -4.79 -9.03
N LEU A 48 13.97 -4.06 -10.14
CA LEU A 48 14.75 -4.45 -11.33
C LEU A 48 16.17 -3.85 -11.36
N GLY A 49 16.65 -3.28 -10.24
CA GLY A 49 18.04 -2.84 -10.07
C GLY A 49 18.36 -1.45 -10.62
N LYS A 50 17.35 -0.61 -10.88
CA LYS A 50 17.60 0.80 -11.24
C LYS A 50 17.89 1.65 -10.00
N PRO A 51 18.74 2.70 -10.11
CA PRO A 51 18.97 3.60 -8.99
C PRO A 51 17.69 4.39 -8.66
N LEU A 52 17.32 4.38 -7.40
CA LEU A 52 16.25 5.21 -6.84
C LEU A 52 16.87 6.51 -6.31
N ILE A 53 16.57 7.63 -6.95
CA ILE A 53 17.14 8.92 -6.62
C ILE A 53 16.16 9.86 -5.91
N VAL A 54 16.73 10.78 -5.12
CA VAL A 54 16.05 11.95 -4.58
C VAL A 54 16.86 13.20 -4.88
N ALA A 55 16.17 14.32 -5.10
CA ALA A 55 16.79 15.62 -5.23
C ALA A 55 16.45 16.49 -4.02
N TYR A 56 17.44 16.89 -3.24
CA TYR A 56 17.30 17.90 -2.21
C TYR A 56 17.36 19.27 -2.87
N VAL A 57 16.32 20.08 -2.67
CA VAL A 57 16.25 21.44 -3.24
C VAL A 57 16.04 22.44 -2.11
N SER A 58 16.96 23.38 -1.96
CA SER A 58 16.94 24.42 -0.92
C SER A 58 17.92 25.55 -1.25
N SER A 59 18.03 26.57 -0.39
CA SER A 59 19.08 27.57 -0.58
C SER A 59 20.48 26.96 -0.46
N PRO A 60 21.50 27.54 -1.10
CA PRO A 60 22.89 27.04 -1.04
C PRO A 60 23.40 26.87 0.40
N ARG A 61 22.97 27.75 1.30
CA ARG A 61 23.31 27.67 2.72
C ARG A 61 22.72 26.40 3.37
N ASN A 62 21.48 26.08 3.06
CA ASN A 62 20.78 24.91 3.59
C ASN A 62 21.38 23.62 3.01
N ILE A 63 21.65 23.58 1.68
CA ILE A 63 22.27 22.41 1.01
C ILE A 63 23.64 22.07 1.64
N ARG A 64 24.47 23.08 1.93
CA ARG A 64 25.76 22.85 2.62
C ARG A 64 25.62 22.44 4.09
N SER A 65 24.41 22.47 4.65
CA SER A 65 24.13 22.19 6.07
C SER A 65 23.10 21.05 6.28
N LEU A 66 22.88 20.19 5.30
CA LEU A 66 21.84 19.14 5.36
C LEU A 66 22.01 18.24 6.58
N ASP A 67 23.23 17.84 6.94
CA ASP A 67 23.46 16.97 8.11
C ASP A 67 23.04 17.66 9.42
N ARG A 68 23.30 18.97 9.56
CA ARG A 68 22.84 19.73 10.72
C ARG A 68 21.32 19.86 10.74
N LEU A 69 20.70 20.08 9.58
CA LEU A 69 19.24 20.16 9.47
C LEU A 69 18.60 18.79 9.79
N ARG A 70 19.20 17.70 9.33
CA ARG A 70 18.75 16.33 9.65
C ARG A 70 18.81 16.07 11.17
N GLU A 71 19.90 16.46 11.84
CA GLU A 71 19.99 16.34 13.30
C GLU A 71 18.95 17.21 14.01
N THR A 72 18.66 18.42 13.50
CA THR A 72 17.57 19.26 14.02
C THR A 72 16.22 18.56 13.90
N GLN A 73 15.93 17.96 12.74
CA GLN A 73 14.69 17.19 12.52
C GLN A 73 14.60 16.00 13.47
N ARG A 74 15.68 15.25 13.65
CA ARG A 74 15.73 14.13 14.61
C ARG A 74 15.40 14.58 16.04
N ARG A 75 15.92 15.74 16.47
CA ARG A 75 15.62 16.30 17.81
C ARG A 75 14.17 16.76 17.95
N LEU A 76 13.59 17.33 16.90
CA LEU A 76 12.19 17.73 16.90
C LEU A 76 11.25 16.51 16.85
N ALA A 77 11.65 15.42 16.20
CA ALA A 77 10.91 14.16 16.12
C ALA A 77 10.91 13.40 17.46
N ASP A 78 12.00 13.51 18.23
CA ASP A 78 12.12 12.91 19.56
C ASP A 78 12.24 13.97 20.66
N PRO A 79 11.13 14.40 21.26
CA PRO A 79 11.13 15.43 22.30
C PRO A 79 11.98 15.13 23.53
N ARG A 80 12.34 13.88 23.79
CA ARG A 80 13.22 13.49 24.90
C ARG A 80 14.63 14.08 24.78
N LEU A 81 15.00 14.49 23.56
CA LEU A 81 16.31 15.07 23.24
C LEU A 81 16.36 16.60 23.48
N ILE A 82 15.22 17.21 23.81
CA ILE A 82 15.10 18.66 24.07
C ILE A 82 14.74 18.88 25.55
N ARG A 83 15.60 19.61 26.26
CA ARG A 83 15.55 19.70 27.75
C ARG A 83 14.87 20.96 28.27
N SER A 84 14.60 21.96 27.43
CA SER A 84 13.99 23.22 27.82
C SER A 84 13.31 23.94 26.65
N ASP A 85 12.39 24.85 26.95
CA ASP A 85 11.74 25.70 25.95
C ASP A 85 12.74 26.56 25.17
N ALA A 86 13.81 27.04 25.86
CA ALA A 86 14.87 27.79 25.21
C ALA A 86 15.68 26.91 24.21
N GLU A 87 15.85 25.63 24.49
CA GLU A 87 16.46 24.69 23.54
C GLU A 87 15.52 24.40 22.38
N LEU A 88 14.23 24.18 22.65
CA LEU A 88 13.21 24.01 21.61
C LEU A 88 13.19 25.20 20.66
N GLN A 89 13.18 26.43 21.20
CA GLN A 89 13.20 27.64 20.37
C GLN A 89 14.43 27.68 19.47
N ARG A 90 15.62 27.35 19.99
CA ARG A 90 16.84 27.28 19.17
C ARG A 90 16.75 26.24 18.04
N GLN A 91 16.12 25.06 18.28
CA GLN A 91 15.92 24.06 17.23
C GLN A 91 14.95 24.57 16.18
N ILE A 92 13.86 25.23 16.58
CA ILE A 92 12.88 25.82 15.66
C ILE A 92 13.50 26.92 14.80
N ASP A 93 14.30 27.82 15.40
CA ASP A 93 14.97 28.90 14.69
C ASP A 93 15.98 28.36 13.65
N ALA A 94 16.73 27.34 14.04
CA ALA A 94 17.69 26.65 13.16
C ALA A 94 17.03 25.77 12.12
N GLY A 95 15.84 25.22 12.41
CA GLY A 95 15.12 24.25 11.58
C GLY A 95 14.55 24.82 10.28
N ARG A 96 14.28 23.92 9.35
CA ARG A 96 13.54 24.21 8.10
C ARG A 96 12.39 23.22 8.00
N THR A 97 11.26 23.64 7.41
CA THR A 97 10.20 22.68 7.11
C THR A 97 10.70 21.70 6.04
N VAL A 98 10.69 20.43 6.36
CA VAL A 98 11.01 19.37 5.40
C VAL A 98 9.73 18.97 4.69
N VAL A 99 9.74 19.09 3.37
CA VAL A 99 8.64 18.72 2.47
C VAL A 99 9.12 17.61 1.55
N VAL A 100 8.40 16.51 1.51
CA VAL A 100 8.62 15.45 0.53
C VAL A 100 7.55 15.56 -0.55
N ILE A 101 7.95 15.58 -1.81
CA ILE A 101 7.05 15.51 -2.96
C ILE A 101 7.41 14.26 -3.75
N SER A 102 6.45 13.34 -3.91
CA SER A 102 6.57 12.09 -4.65
C SER A 102 5.75 12.18 -5.94
N CYS A 103 6.36 11.81 -7.05
CA CYS A 103 5.78 11.91 -8.39
C CYS A 103 5.67 10.54 -9.05
N SER A 104 4.56 10.26 -9.73
CA SER A 104 4.37 9.08 -10.59
C SER A 104 4.75 7.74 -9.92
N ILE A 105 4.29 7.48 -8.70
CA ILE A 105 4.38 6.14 -8.09
C ILE A 105 3.63 5.15 -8.99
N HIS A 106 2.42 5.48 -9.39
CA HIS A 106 1.72 4.80 -10.47
C HIS A 106 2.27 5.32 -11.81
N SER A 107 3.07 4.53 -12.48
CA SER A 107 3.81 5.02 -13.66
C SER A 107 2.93 5.32 -14.87
N THR A 108 1.67 4.85 -14.90
CA THR A 108 0.66 5.30 -15.89
C THR A 108 0.22 6.76 -15.66
N GLU A 109 0.45 7.31 -14.48
CA GLU A 109 0.24 8.70 -14.09
C GLU A 109 1.51 9.51 -14.40
N ILE A 110 1.95 9.46 -15.65
CA ILE A 110 3.31 9.77 -16.10
C ILE A 110 3.67 11.26 -16.07
N VAL A 111 2.68 12.17 -15.95
CA VAL A 111 2.92 13.62 -16.08
C VAL A 111 3.74 14.16 -14.91
N ALA A 112 3.49 13.66 -13.69
CA ALA A 112 4.14 14.17 -12.48
C ALA A 112 5.67 13.99 -12.50
N SER A 113 6.20 12.90 -13.08
CA SER A 113 7.65 12.72 -13.24
C SER A 113 8.28 13.78 -14.14
N GLN A 114 7.57 14.24 -15.17
CA GLN A 114 8.01 15.35 -16.02
C GLN A 114 7.82 16.70 -15.31
N MET A 115 6.73 16.87 -14.54
CA MET A 115 6.50 18.05 -13.70
C MET A 115 7.63 18.22 -12.69
N SER A 116 8.17 17.13 -12.12
CA SER A 116 9.28 17.18 -11.16
C SER A 116 10.52 17.88 -11.71
N MET A 117 10.84 17.65 -13.00
CA MET A 117 11.95 18.32 -13.67
C MET A 117 11.69 19.83 -13.83
N GLN A 118 10.46 20.21 -14.19
CA GLN A 118 10.07 21.61 -14.33
C GLN A 118 10.10 22.34 -12.97
N LEU A 119 9.58 21.71 -11.93
CA LEU A 119 9.60 22.28 -10.56
C LEU A 119 11.05 22.49 -10.08
N ALA A 120 11.91 21.49 -10.23
CA ALA A 120 13.30 21.56 -9.83
C ALA A 120 14.06 22.66 -10.60
N TYR A 121 13.81 22.79 -11.90
CA TYR A 121 14.37 23.86 -12.74
C TYR A 121 13.95 25.25 -12.24
N GLU A 122 12.67 25.47 -11.99
CA GLU A 122 12.16 26.75 -11.51
C GLU A 122 12.79 27.14 -10.17
N LEU A 123 12.85 26.22 -9.22
CA LEU A 123 13.48 26.47 -7.92
C LEU A 123 14.99 26.70 -8.03
N ALA A 124 15.67 26.03 -8.96
CA ALA A 124 17.10 26.18 -9.17
C ALA A 124 17.47 27.49 -9.88
N SER A 125 16.59 28.05 -10.72
CA SER A 125 16.92 29.17 -11.63
C SER A 125 16.25 30.49 -11.27
N ARG A 126 15.05 30.50 -10.65
CA ARG A 126 14.30 31.73 -10.35
C ARG A 126 14.81 32.42 -9.10
N ASN A 127 14.72 33.78 -9.09
CA ASN A 127 15.16 34.65 -7.99
C ASN A 127 14.06 35.62 -7.54
N ASP A 128 12.80 35.35 -7.85
CA ASP A 128 11.68 36.10 -7.31
C ASP A 128 11.54 35.86 -5.80
N ALA A 129 10.88 36.80 -5.12
CA ALA A 129 10.78 36.80 -3.65
C ALA A 129 10.16 35.51 -3.09
N ASP A 130 9.11 34.97 -3.73
CA ASP A 130 8.44 33.75 -3.30
C ASP A 130 9.35 32.52 -3.42
N THR A 131 10.11 32.43 -4.53
CA THR A 131 11.06 31.33 -4.72
C THR A 131 12.20 31.38 -3.69
N LEU A 132 12.72 32.57 -3.39
CA LEU A 132 13.78 32.73 -2.38
C LEU A 132 13.24 32.43 -0.97
N GLU A 133 12.02 32.85 -0.64
CA GLU A 133 11.37 32.52 0.64
C GLU A 133 11.20 31.00 0.82
N ILE A 134 10.76 30.29 -0.23
CA ILE A 134 10.67 28.83 -0.24
C ILE A 134 12.04 28.20 0.03
N LEU A 135 13.06 28.58 -0.75
CA LEU A 135 14.40 27.99 -0.63
C LEU A 135 15.05 28.25 0.73
N ASP A 136 14.84 29.42 1.34
CA ASP A 136 15.44 29.76 2.63
C ASP A 136 14.77 29.07 3.81
N ASN A 137 13.47 28.75 3.71
CA ASN A 137 12.67 28.24 4.82
C ASN A 137 12.31 26.76 4.72
N THR A 138 12.61 26.10 3.59
CA THR A 138 12.28 24.69 3.40
C THR A 138 13.50 23.87 2.96
N VAL A 139 13.42 22.57 3.17
CA VAL A 139 14.18 21.54 2.46
C VAL A 139 13.16 20.69 1.70
N LEU A 140 13.13 20.82 0.37
CA LEU A 140 12.36 19.94 -0.47
C LEU A 140 13.16 18.65 -0.73
N ILE A 141 12.55 17.51 -0.47
CA ILE A 141 13.01 16.18 -0.89
C ILE A 141 12.10 15.77 -2.04
N LEU A 142 12.56 15.97 -3.26
CA LEU A 142 11.81 15.64 -4.46
C LEU A 142 12.17 14.23 -4.94
N ILE A 143 11.17 13.36 -5.03
CA ILE A 143 11.28 12.01 -5.57
C ILE A 143 10.67 12.02 -6.97
N PRO A 144 11.47 12.04 -8.04
CA PRO A 144 10.96 12.12 -9.42
C PRO A 144 10.07 10.95 -9.82
N SER A 145 10.36 9.77 -9.28
CA SER A 145 9.48 8.61 -9.24
C SER A 145 9.99 7.62 -8.19
N PRO A 146 9.14 7.10 -7.30
CA PRO A 146 9.48 5.95 -6.48
C PRO A 146 9.42 4.63 -7.27
N ASN A 147 8.96 4.64 -8.53
CA ASN A 147 8.89 3.47 -9.42
C ASN A 147 9.63 3.71 -10.76
N PRO A 148 10.96 3.84 -10.76
CA PRO A 148 11.78 3.99 -11.97
C PRO A 148 11.59 2.90 -13.03
N ASP A 149 11.34 1.67 -12.60
CA ASP A 149 11.12 0.53 -13.51
C ASP A 149 9.87 0.75 -14.34
N GLY A 150 8.79 1.20 -13.68
CA GLY A 150 7.53 1.49 -14.34
C GLY A 150 7.60 2.69 -15.29
N ILE A 151 8.39 3.71 -14.97
CA ILE A 151 8.60 4.84 -15.89
C ILE A 151 9.13 4.35 -17.24
N ASP A 152 10.13 3.46 -17.25
CA ASP A 152 10.66 2.92 -18.51
C ASP A 152 9.66 2.00 -19.22
N ILE A 153 8.97 1.12 -18.48
CA ILE A 153 7.93 0.25 -19.06
C ILE A 153 6.85 1.08 -19.77
N ILE A 154 6.38 2.15 -19.13
CA ILE A 154 5.35 3.02 -19.70
C ILE A 154 5.90 3.85 -20.87
N ALA A 155 7.09 4.43 -20.72
CA ALA A 155 7.69 5.23 -21.78
C ALA A 155 7.94 4.42 -23.05
N ASP A 156 8.49 3.20 -22.93
CA ASP A 156 8.74 2.30 -24.05
C ASP A 156 7.44 1.83 -24.70
N TRP A 157 6.46 1.42 -23.89
CA TRP A 157 5.15 1.02 -24.41
C TRP A 157 4.44 2.17 -25.14
N TYR A 158 4.44 3.35 -24.54
CA TYR A 158 3.80 4.52 -25.12
C TYR A 158 4.43 4.91 -26.46
N ARG A 159 5.77 4.96 -26.54
CA ARG A 159 6.50 5.27 -27.78
C ARG A 159 6.16 4.26 -28.90
N ARG A 160 6.03 2.98 -28.57
CA ARG A 160 5.62 1.93 -29.51
C ARG A 160 4.15 2.08 -29.94
N SER A 161 3.32 2.71 -29.14
CA SER A 161 1.90 2.89 -29.38
C SER A 161 1.57 4.07 -30.29
N LEU A 162 2.49 5.02 -30.46
CA LEU A 162 2.24 6.26 -31.19
C LEU A 162 1.75 6.01 -32.62
N GLY A 163 0.63 6.65 -32.98
CA GLY A 163 -0.01 6.51 -34.28
C GLY A 163 -0.67 5.15 -34.53
N LYS A 164 -0.82 4.30 -33.51
CA LYS A 164 -1.50 3.01 -33.60
C LYS A 164 -2.92 3.10 -33.05
N PRO A 165 -3.84 2.17 -33.42
CA PRO A 165 -5.18 2.13 -32.83
C PRO A 165 -5.21 2.01 -31.30
N TRP A 166 -4.13 1.52 -30.72
CA TRP A 166 -3.94 1.33 -29.27
C TRP A 166 -3.03 2.40 -28.63
N GLU A 167 -2.86 3.57 -29.28
CA GLU A 167 -2.09 4.69 -28.72
C GLU A 167 -2.61 5.06 -27.32
N GLY A 168 -1.68 5.11 -26.35
CA GLY A 168 -1.94 5.49 -24.97
C GLY A 168 -2.76 4.46 -24.16
N SER A 169 -2.84 3.21 -24.63
CA SER A 169 -3.38 2.11 -23.83
C SER A 169 -2.38 1.65 -22.76
N ASP A 170 -2.89 0.94 -21.73
CA ASP A 170 -2.05 0.36 -20.71
C ASP A 170 -1.11 -0.72 -21.26
N PRO A 171 0.08 -0.93 -20.67
CA PRO A 171 0.99 -1.99 -21.08
C PRO A 171 0.38 -3.39 -20.81
N PRO A 172 0.88 -4.44 -21.49
CA PRO A 172 0.41 -5.82 -21.25
C PRO A 172 1.04 -6.46 -20.02
N GLU A 173 1.85 -5.73 -19.28
CA GLU A 173 2.54 -6.15 -18.06
C GLU A 173 2.36 -5.13 -16.95
N LEU A 174 2.53 -5.57 -15.70
CA LEU A 174 2.51 -4.68 -14.54
C LEU A 174 3.65 -3.65 -14.64
N TYR A 175 3.34 -2.39 -14.43
CA TYR A 175 4.35 -1.33 -14.44
C TYR A 175 5.23 -1.31 -13.17
N HIS A 176 4.78 -1.87 -12.05
CA HIS A 176 5.68 -2.34 -11.00
C HIS A 176 5.76 -3.86 -11.08
N TYR A 177 6.96 -4.43 -11.13
CA TYR A 177 7.20 -5.84 -11.44
C TYR A 177 6.35 -6.84 -10.65
N TYR A 178 6.10 -6.59 -9.35
CA TYR A 178 5.26 -7.42 -8.50
C TYR A 178 3.89 -6.81 -8.21
N ALA A 179 3.82 -5.51 -7.98
CA ALA A 179 2.66 -4.89 -7.36
C ALA A 179 1.71 -4.20 -8.35
N GLY A 180 2.20 -3.75 -9.52
CA GLY A 180 1.41 -2.88 -10.38
C GLY A 180 0.92 -1.64 -9.62
N HIS A 181 -0.39 -1.38 -9.61
CA HIS A 181 -1.01 -0.27 -8.87
C HIS A 181 -0.95 -0.42 -7.34
N ASP A 182 -0.73 -1.63 -6.86
CA ASP A 182 -0.59 -1.89 -5.42
C ASP A 182 0.78 -1.50 -4.85
N ASP A 183 1.69 -0.90 -5.63
CA ASP A 183 2.90 -0.28 -5.11
C ASP A 183 2.59 0.85 -4.12
N ASN A 184 1.42 1.51 -4.25
CA ASN A 184 0.87 2.43 -3.26
C ASN A 184 -0.07 1.75 -2.24
N ARG A 185 0.20 0.49 -1.88
CA ARG A 185 -0.51 -0.27 -0.84
C ARG A 185 0.44 -0.94 0.16
N ASP A 186 1.75 -0.70 0.02
CA ASP A 186 2.80 -1.40 0.78
C ASP A 186 3.43 -0.56 1.91
N TRP A 187 2.90 0.63 2.20
CA TRP A 187 3.53 1.62 3.11
C TRP A 187 3.48 1.27 4.60
N PHE A 188 2.91 0.14 4.98
CA PHE A 188 2.95 -0.40 6.33
C PHE A 188 3.54 -1.82 6.40
N MET A 189 3.63 -2.53 5.25
CA MET A 189 4.21 -3.88 5.19
C MET A 189 5.66 -3.89 4.75
N LEU A 190 6.05 -2.93 3.90
CA LEU A 190 7.42 -2.75 3.42
C LEU A 190 7.97 -4.05 2.78
N ASN A 191 7.23 -4.61 1.83
CA ASN A 191 7.62 -5.78 1.06
C ASN A 191 8.53 -5.42 -0.12
N LEU A 192 8.31 -4.23 -0.70
CA LEU A 192 9.01 -3.76 -1.88
C LEU A 192 10.29 -3.01 -1.50
N LYS A 193 11.32 -3.12 -2.32
CA LYS A 193 12.60 -2.41 -2.10
C LYS A 193 12.41 -0.89 -2.08
N GLU A 194 11.55 -0.41 -2.97
CA GLU A 194 11.22 0.99 -3.17
C GLU A 194 10.56 1.59 -1.91
N THR A 195 9.54 0.93 -1.38
CA THR A 195 8.83 1.39 -0.17
C THR A 195 9.72 1.35 1.06
N ARG A 196 10.60 0.34 1.18
CA ARG A 196 11.60 0.26 2.26
C ARG A 196 12.60 1.42 2.21
N ALA A 197 13.14 1.70 1.02
CA ALA A 197 14.14 2.77 0.84
C ALA A 197 13.56 4.15 1.18
N VAL A 198 12.34 4.44 0.67
CA VAL A 198 11.66 5.71 0.95
C VAL A 198 11.22 5.79 2.42
N THR A 199 10.69 4.73 3.02
CA THR A 199 10.29 4.71 4.44
C THR A 199 11.45 5.00 5.36
N ARG A 200 12.64 4.43 5.10
CA ARG A 200 13.86 4.74 5.85
C ARG A 200 14.24 6.21 5.74
N LEU A 201 14.20 6.76 4.53
CA LEU A 201 14.44 8.19 4.28
C LEU A 201 13.48 9.07 5.12
N LEU A 202 12.18 8.70 5.17
CA LEU A 202 11.16 9.47 5.86
C LEU A 202 11.26 9.37 7.39
N TRP A 203 11.27 8.15 7.94
CA TRP A 203 11.02 7.93 9.37
C TRP A 203 12.26 7.59 10.19
N ARG A 204 13.42 7.47 9.55
CA ARG A 204 14.69 7.22 10.23
C ARG A 204 15.75 8.28 9.96
N GLU A 205 15.57 9.08 8.89
CA GLU A 205 16.58 10.05 8.50
C GLU A 205 16.08 11.51 8.57
N TRP A 206 14.92 11.81 7.98
CA TRP A 206 14.49 13.20 7.77
C TRP A 206 13.31 13.68 8.58
N PHE A 207 12.38 12.82 8.98
CA PHE A 207 11.20 13.18 9.78
C PHE A 207 10.45 14.39 9.21
N PRO A 208 9.94 14.32 7.97
CA PRO A 208 9.34 15.46 7.29
C PRO A 208 8.07 15.95 7.97
N GLN A 209 7.77 17.26 7.88
CA GLN A 209 6.51 17.82 8.36
C GLN A 209 5.38 17.62 7.36
N ILE A 210 5.69 17.58 6.04
CA ILE A 210 4.71 17.43 4.96
C ILE A 210 5.20 16.38 3.97
N VAL A 211 4.32 15.42 3.65
CA VAL A 211 4.51 14.42 2.59
C VAL A 211 3.37 14.59 1.59
N TYR A 212 3.73 14.86 0.35
CA TYR A 212 2.79 15.10 -0.75
C TYR A 212 2.99 14.05 -1.86
N ASP A 213 1.92 13.31 -2.16
CA ASP A 213 1.85 12.27 -3.18
C ASP A 213 1.03 12.77 -4.37
N ILE A 214 1.62 12.82 -5.56
CA ILE A 214 1.00 13.37 -6.76
C ILE A 214 0.47 12.24 -7.64
N HIS A 215 -0.83 12.29 -7.92
CA HIS A 215 -1.56 11.27 -8.66
C HIS A 215 -2.38 11.83 -9.82
N GLN A 216 -2.82 10.91 -10.67
CA GLN A 216 -3.81 11.17 -11.71
C GLN A 216 -4.96 10.17 -11.60
N GLN A 217 -6.19 10.70 -11.62
CA GLN A 217 -7.43 9.90 -11.59
C GLN A 217 -7.98 9.63 -12.99
N GLY A 218 -9.12 8.93 -13.06
CA GLY A 218 -9.80 8.62 -14.33
C GLY A 218 -10.08 9.85 -15.20
N GLN A 219 -10.21 9.62 -16.51
CA GLN A 219 -10.34 10.66 -17.55
C GLN A 219 -11.62 11.50 -17.46
N THR A 220 -12.68 10.97 -16.83
CA THR A 220 -13.99 11.63 -16.67
C THR A 220 -14.22 11.99 -15.21
N GLY A 221 -14.89 13.07 -14.90
CA GLY A 221 -15.12 13.55 -13.54
C GLY A 221 -14.48 14.92 -13.28
N SER A 222 -14.15 15.20 -12.00
CA SER A 222 -13.43 16.44 -11.64
C SER A 222 -12.09 16.50 -12.34
N ARG A 223 -11.65 17.71 -12.71
CA ARG A 223 -10.34 17.86 -13.35
C ARG A 223 -9.21 17.78 -12.35
N PHE A 224 -9.48 18.19 -11.10
CA PHE A 224 -8.47 18.13 -10.04
C PHE A 224 -9.14 17.91 -8.68
N PHE A 225 -8.81 16.81 -8.02
CA PHE A 225 -9.12 16.62 -6.61
C PHE A 225 -7.96 17.16 -5.77
N VAL A 226 -8.30 17.94 -4.74
CA VAL A 226 -7.36 18.44 -3.74
C VAL A 226 -7.94 18.26 -2.33
N PRO A 227 -7.12 18.15 -1.28
CA PRO A 227 -7.65 18.07 0.09
C PRO A 227 -8.51 19.29 0.45
N PRO A 228 -9.32 19.24 1.52
CA PRO A 228 -9.47 18.13 2.46
C PRO A 228 -10.25 16.95 1.89
N PHE A 229 -10.07 15.80 2.57
CA PHE A 229 -10.64 14.52 2.20
C PHE A 229 -12.11 14.38 2.65
N TYR A 230 -12.78 13.34 2.16
CA TYR A 230 -14.11 12.94 2.59
C TYR A 230 -14.03 12.07 3.87
N ASP A 231 -15.16 11.88 4.51
CA ASP A 231 -15.30 11.05 5.71
C ASP A 231 -15.28 9.53 5.43
N PRO A 232 -14.93 8.70 6.43
CA PRO A 232 -14.48 9.06 7.77
C PRO A 232 -12.97 9.23 7.85
N PRO A 233 -12.46 10.09 8.75
CA PRO A 233 -11.06 10.06 9.13
C PRO A 233 -10.78 8.87 10.07
N ASN A 234 -9.54 8.38 10.06
CA ASN A 234 -9.09 7.46 11.08
C ASN A 234 -9.04 8.18 12.44
N PRO A 235 -9.56 7.57 13.53
CA PRO A 235 -9.64 8.23 14.85
C PRO A 235 -8.27 8.52 15.49
N HIS A 236 -7.20 7.86 15.03
CA HIS A 236 -5.84 8.11 15.53
C HIS A 236 -5.16 9.30 14.86
N ILE A 237 -5.73 9.87 13.81
CA ILE A 237 -5.17 11.09 13.20
C ILE A 237 -5.42 12.27 14.14
N ALA A 238 -4.36 12.93 14.56
CA ALA A 238 -4.47 14.10 15.43
C ALA A 238 -5.31 15.20 14.73
N PRO A 239 -6.31 15.79 15.40
CA PRO A 239 -7.21 16.78 14.78
C PRO A 239 -6.47 17.98 14.13
N VAL A 240 -5.33 18.39 14.69
CA VAL A 240 -4.52 19.45 14.11
C VAL A 240 -3.99 19.09 12.72
N LEU A 241 -3.62 17.83 12.47
CA LEU A 241 -3.16 17.38 11.15
C LEU A 241 -4.27 17.48 10.12
N LEU A 242 -5.50 17.08 10.45
CA LEU A 242 -6.66 17.23 9.54
C LEU A 242 -6.93 18.70 9.21
N ARG A 243 -6.75 19.61 10.16
CA ARG A 243 -6.91 21.06 9.92
C ARG A 243 -5.80 21.61 9.04
N GLU A 244 -4.55 21.17 9.22
CA GLU A 244 -3.42 21.54 8.36
C GLU A 244 -3.59 20.99 6.92
N VAL A 245 -4.08 19.77 6.78
CA VAL A 245 -4.45 19.18 5.49
C VAL A 245 -5.48 20.06 4.76
N GLY A 246 -6.54 20.49 5.48
CA GLY A 246 -7.55 21.38 4.91
C GLY A 246 -6.99 22.75 4.51
N LEU A 247 -6.11 23.31 5.33
CA LEU A 247 -5.49 24.61 5.06
C LEU A 247 -4.64 24.59 3.78
N ILE A 248 -3.81 23.56 3.62
CA ILE A 248 -2.99 23.37 2.43
C ILE A 248 -3.87 23.10 1.20
N GLY A 249 -4.87 22.22 1.33
CA GLY A 249 -5.75 21.87 0.22
C GLY A 249 -6.55 23.05 -0.31
N HIS A 250 -7.11 23.88 0.57
CA HIS A 250 -7.82 25.10 0.14
C HIS A 250 -6.87 26.15 -0.49
N LYS A 251 -5.61 26.20 -0.06
CA LYS A 251 -4.60 27.05 -0.74
C LYS A 251 -4.36 26.54 -2.17
N ILE A 252 -4.21 25.23 -2.34
CA ILE A 252 -4.05 24.63 -3.68
C ILE A 252 -5.26 24.95 -4.56
N ALA A 253 -6.48 24.74 -4.05
CA ALA A 253 -7.71 25.03 -4.78
C ALA A 253 -7.78 26.50 -5.23
N ALA A 254 -7.52 27.43 -4.29
CA ALA A 254 -7.57 28.86 -4.58
C ALA A 254 -6.54 29.30 -5.63
N ASP A 255 -5.31 28.80 -5.54
CA ASP A 255 -4.25 29.13 -6.50
C ASP A 255 -4.55 28.56 -7.90
N THR A 256 -5.07 27.34 -7.96
CA THR A 256 -5.44 26.67 -9.23
C THR A 256 -6.57 27.42 -9.93
N GLU A 257 -7.62 27.82 -9.20
CA GLU A 257 -8.71 28.60 -9.78
C GLU A 257 -8.29 30.04 -10.13
N ALA A 258 -7.44 30.66 -9.32
CA ALA A 258 -6.88 31.99 -9.61
C ALA A 258 -6.01 31.98 -10.88
N ALA A 259 -5.38 30.85 -11.22
CA ALA A 259 -4.67 30.66 -12.48
C ALA A 259 -5.61 30.40 -13.69
N GLY A 260 -6.93 30.36 -13.48
CA GLY A 260 -7.94 30.22 -14.52
C GLY A 260 -8.38 28.77 -14.80
N PHE A 261 -7.91 27.80 -14.04
CA PHE A 261 -8.36 26.41 -14.17
C PHE A 261 -9.75 26.21 -13.56
N ARG A 262 -10.47 25.20 -14.04
CA ARG A 262 -11.82 24.83 -13.61
C ARG A 262 -11.87 23.34 -13.26
N GLY A 263 -12.91 22.94 -12.51
CA GLY A 263 -13.13 21.53 -12.18
C GLY A 263 -12.36 21.05 -10.97
N VAL A 264 -11.98 21.96 -10.06
CA VAL A 264 -11.31 21.62 -8.78
C VAL A 264 -12.36 21.22 -7.75
N VAL A 265 -12.17 20.04 -7.12
CA VAL A 265 -13.07 19.52 -6.09
C VAL A 265 -12.32 19.28 -4.77
N THR A 266 -13.00 19.58 -3.66
CA THR A 266 -12.55 19.28 -2.29
C THR A 266 -13.60 18.44 -1.55
N ASN A 267 -13.27 17.89 -0.38
CA ASN A 267 -14.23 17.17 0.48
C ASN A 267 -15.01 16.08 -0.27
N ALA A 268 -14.32 15.32 -1.12
CA ALA A 268 -14.93 14.30 -1.97
C ALA A 268 -14.00 13.11 -2.16
N LEU A 269 -14.50 12.03 -2.77
CA LEU A 269 -13.77 10.85 -3.24
C LEU A 269 -13.08 10.05 -2.13
N TYR A 270 -11.91 10.50 -1.69
CA TYR A 270 -10.94 9.78 -0.86
C TYR A 270 -11.16 10.10 0.62
N ASP A 271 -11.08 9.07 1.47
CA ASP A 271 -11.06 9.26 2.92
C ASP A 271 -9.65 9.06 3.51
N THR A 272 -9.50 9.25 4.82
CA THR A 272 -8.23 9.06 5.53
C THR A 272 -8.32 7.89 6.54
N TRP A 273 -9.17 6.91 6.26
CA TRP A 273 -9.36 5.76 7.14
C TRP A 273 -8.18 4.79 7.10
N TRP A 274 -7.80 4.34 5.91
CA TRP A 274 -6.81 3.26 5.74
C TRP A 274 -5.35 3.73 5.90
N HIS A 275 -4.54 2.91 6.62
CA HIS A 275 -3.15 3.22 6.96
C HIS A 275 -2.16 3.08 5.80
N GLY A 276 -2.39 2.17 4.88
CA GLY A 276 -1.34 1.61 4.02
C GLY A 276 -0.98 2.40 2.76
N GLY A 277 -1.47 3.63 2.56
CA GLY A 277 -1.12 4.51 1.45
C GLY A 277 0.01 5.47 1.78
N PHE A 278 0.78 5.91 0.78
CA PHE A 278 1.86 6.88 0.98
C PHE A 278 1.39 8.18 1.65
N ARG A 279 0.21 8.67 1.26
CA ARG A 279 -0.39 9.89 1.84
C ARG A 279 -0.94 9.71 3.27
N THR A 280 -1.20 8.47 3.72
CA THR A 280 -1.82 8.22 5.03
C THR A 280 -0.83 7.77 6.10
N ALA A 281 0.22 7.03 5.74
CA ALA A 281 1.29 6.64 6.66
C ALA A 281 1.92 7.83 7.43
N PRO A 282 2.06 9.04 6.86
CA PRO A 282 2.59 10.21 7.56
C PRO A 282 1.82 10.61 8.81
N TYR A 283 0.49 10.47 8.84
CA TYR A 283 -0.32 10.87 10.00
C TYR A 283 0.08 10.18 11.28
N TYR A 284 0.51 8.92 11.17
CA TYR A 284 0.92 8.08 12.30
C TYR A 284 2.37 8.31 12.73
N HIS A 285 3.07 9.18 11.98
CA HIS A 285 4.42 9.67 12.25
C HIS A 285 4.43 11.19 12.55
N ASN A 286 3.30 11.72 13.05
CA ASN A 286 3.11 13.14 13.42
C ASN A 286 3.23 14.13 12.24
N SER A 287 3.15 13.65 10.99
CA SER A 287 3.36 14.41 9.76
C SER A 287 2.04 14.64 9.00
N ILE A 288 1.99 15.70 8.21
CA ILE A 288 0.91 16.01 7.30
C ILE A 288 1.08 15.16 6.04
N GLY A 289 0.06 14.34 5.71
CA GLY A 289 0.01 13.59 4.47
C GLY A 289 -1.07 14.14 3.54
N ILE A 290 -0.72 14.43 2.29
CA ILE A 290 -1.68 14.90 1.27
C ILE A 290 -1.48 14.15 -0.04
N LEU A 291 -2.54 14.08 -0.85
CA LEU A 291 -2.45 13.80 -2.27
C LEU A 291 -3.28 14.81 -3.06
N THR A 292 -2.97 14.88 -4.34
CA THR A 292 -3.85 15.46 -5.36
C THR A 292 -4.03 14.48 -6.49
N GLU A 293 -5.17 14.57 -7.19
CA GLU A 293 -5.53 13.71 -8.31
C GLU A 293 -5.96 14.55 -9.50
N ALA A 294 -5.08 14.73 -10.49
CA ALA A 294 -5.45 15.36 -11.75
C ALA A 294 -6.16 14.36 -12.67
N ALA A 295 -7.19 14.78 -13.40
CA ALA A 295 -7.80 13.89 -14.40
C ALA A 295 -6.78 13.51 -15.48
N SER A 296 -6.66 12.22 -15.79
CA SER A 296 -5.71 11.73 -16.80
C SER A 296 -6.10 12.16 -18.22
N ALA A 297 -5.10 12.44 -19.02
CA ALA A 297 -5.18 12.29 -20.48
C ALA A 297 -5.02 10.79 -20.85
N ARG A 298 -4.76 10.46 -22.09
CA ARG A 298 -4.43 9.08 -22.47
C ARG A 298 -2.90 8.94 -22.49
N LEU A 299 -2.28 8.78 -21.30
CA LEU A 299 -0.86 9.01 -21.08
C LEU A 299 -0.50 10.44 -21.53
N MET A 300 0.37 10.59 -22.52
CA MET A 300 0.75 11.90 -23.09
C MET A 300 -0.06 12.28 -24.34
N THR A 301 -1.16 11.58 -24.66
CA THR A 301 -2.05 11.87 -25.78
C THR A 301 -3.27 12.65 -25.29
N PRO A 302 -3.56 13.84 -25.83
CA PRO A 302 -4.75 14.63 -25.45
C PRO A 302 -6.04 13.87 -25.72
N ILE A 303 -7.07 14.21 -24.93
CA ILE A 303 -8.41 13.65 -25.08
C ILE A 303 -9.47 14.77 -25.18
N THR A 304 -10.61 14.44 -25.74
CA THR A 304 -11.81 15.29 -25.67
C THR A 304 -12.83 14.63 -24.76
N VAL A 305 -13.31 15.36 -23.75
CA VAL A 305 -14.33 14.89 -22.82
C VAL A 305 -15.63 15.67 -23.04
N THR A 306 -16.72 14.95 -23.24
CA THR A 306 -18.02 15.58 -23.48
C THR A 306 -18.79 15.85 -22.17
N PRO A 307 -19.76 16.78 -22.15
CA PRO A 307 -20.61 16.98 -20.97
C PRO A 307 -21.35 15.72 -20.52
N GLU A 308 -21.76 14.85 -21.45
CA GLU A 308 -22.44 13.58 -21.15
C GLU A 308 -21.53 12.58 -20.44
N GLN A 309 -20.23 12.59 -20.75
CA GLN A 309 -19.22 11.79 -20.03
C GLN A 309 -19.00 12.30 -18.61
N LEU A 310 -19.00 13.63 -18.42
CA LEU A 310 -18.91 14.25 -17.09
C LEU A 310 -20.15 13.95 -16.24
N ALA A 311 -21.34 13.95 -16.83
CA ALA A 311 -22.60 13.68 -16.14
C ALA A 311 -22.67 12.28 -15.49
N ARG A 312 -21.92 11.30 -16.03
CA ARG A 312 -21.87 9.92 -15.51
C ARG A 312 -20.95 9.74 -14.32
N SER A 313 -20.20 10.75 -13.95
CA SER A 313 -19.19 10.68 -12.88
C SER A 313 -19.77 11.10 -11.53
N SER A 314 -20.72 10.36 -10.98
CA SER A 314 -21.12 10.55 -9.56
C SER A 314 -20.20 9.77 -8.64
N THR A 315 -19.75 10.40 -7.54
CA THR A 315 -18.87 9.79 -6.56
C THR A 315 -19.12 10.34 -5.16
N ARG A 316 -18.54 9.71 -4.14
CA ARG A 316 -18.69 10.09 -2.73
C ARG A 316 -18.42 11.59 -2.54
N GLY A 317 -19.34 12.29 -1.87
CA GLY A 317 -19.17 13.71 -1.55
C GLY A 317 -19.13 14.66 -2.75
N MET A 318 -19.14 14.15 -3.99
CA MET A 318 -19.17 14.96 -5.19
C MET A 318 -20.59 14.99 -5.75
N PRO A 319 -21.21 16.17 -5.91
CA PRO A 319 -22.41 16.31 -6.71
C PRO A 319 -22.08 15.92 -8.16
N SER A 320 -23.08 15.89 -9.04
CA SER A 320 -22.83 15.68 -10.47
C SER A 320 -21.72 16.63 -10.96
N ALA A 321 -20.79 16.15 -11.78
CA ALA A 321 -19.76 16.97 -12.40
C ALA A 321 -20.31 17.86 -13.55
N LEU A 322 -21.62 18.01 -13.64
CA LEU A 322 -22.28 18.83 -14.67
C LEU A 322 -21.90 20.31 -14.52
N PRO A 323 -21.64 20.99 -15.64
CA PRO A 323 -21.21 22.38 -15.66
C PRO A 323 -22.19 23.38 -15.04
N ASP A 324 -23.46 23.02 -14.94
CA ASP A 324 -24.57 23.84 -14.46
C ASP A 324 -24.96 23.56 -12.99
N THR A 325 -24.22 22.71 -12.30
CA THR A 325 -24.52 22.34 -10.90
C THR A 325 -23.33 22.59 -9.97
N PRO A 326 -22.94 23.88 -9.74
CA PRO A 326 -21.88 24.18 -8.78
C PRO A 326 -22.30 23.84 -7.35
N ALA A 327 -21.31 23.42 -6.54
CA ALA A 327 -21.50 23.14 -5.11
C ALA A 327 -20.37 23.78 -4.32
N THR A 328 -20.54 23.95 -2.99
CA THR A 328 -19.52 24.58 -2.13
C THR A 328 -18.15 23.91 -2.24
N ASN A 329 -18.12 22.58 -2.38
CA ASN A 329 -16.89 21.81 -2.56
C ASN A 329 -16.48 21.64 -4.04
N PHE A 330 -17.28 22.16 -4.99
CA PHE A 330 -17.04 22.12 -6.44
C PHE A 330 -17.62 23.39 -7.09
N PRO A 331 -17.08 24.59 -6.77
CA PRO A 331 -17.72 25.86 -7.10
C PRO A 331 -17.66 26.24 -8.59
N ASN A 332 -16.69 25.71 -9.33
CA ASN A 332 -16.41 26.06 -10.73
C ASN A 332 -16.24 24.82 -11.61
N PRO A 333 -17.33 24.10 -11.93
CA PRO A 333 -17.27 22.90 -12.76
C PRO A 333 -16.68 23.17 -14.15
N TRP A 334 -15.93 22.19 -14.67
CA TRP A 334 -15.35 22.26 -16.01
C TRP A 334 -16.41 21.86 -17.07
N PRO A 335 -16.56 22.64 -18.18
CA PRO A 335 -17.65 22.44 -19.13
C PRO A 335 -17.46 21.28 -20.11
N GLY A 336 -16.35 20.57 -20.05
CA GLY A 336 -15.90 19.64 -21.09
C GLY A 336 -15.02 20.33 -22.12
N GLY A 337 -14.53 19.56 -23.09
CA GLY A 337 -13.65 20.04 -24.14
C GLY A 337 -12.36 19.23 -24.24
N GLU A 338 -11.33 19.83 -24.80
CA GLU A 338 -10.01 19.23 -24.93
C GLU A 338 -9.29 19.25 -23.59
N TRP A 339 -8.62 18.12 -23.25
CA TRP A 339 -7.84 17.94 -22.03
C TRP A 339 -6.46 17.39 -22.39
N ARG A 340 -5.42 18.10 -21.97
CA ARG A 340 -4.04 17.90 -22.44
C ARG A 340 -3.10 17.52 -21.31
N PRO A 341 -1.98 16.84 -21.57
CA PRO A 341 -0.92 16.60 -20.59
C PRO A 341 -0.38 17.90 -19.98
N ARG A 342 -0.35 18.99 -20.76
CA ARG A 342 0.07 20.29 -20.27
C ARG A 342 -0.84 20.86 -19.19
N ASP A 343 -2.15 20.69 -19.31
CA ASP A 343 -3.12 21.13 -18.30
C ASP A 343 -2.90 20.40 -16.96
N ILE A 344 -2.60 19.11 -17.03
CA ILE A 344 -2.25 18.27 -15.86
C ILE A 344 -0.97 18.81 -15.20
N LEU A 345 0.09 18.97 -15.99
CA LEU A 345 1.39 19.44 -15.50
C LEU A 345 1.27 20.80 -14.80
N ASP A 346 0.54 21.73 -15.39
CA ASP A 346 0.38 23.07 -14.83
C ASP A 346 -0.37 23.04 -13.49
N MET A 347 -1.44 22.24 -13.36
CA MET A 347 -2.14 22.05 -12.08
C MET A 347 -1.24 21.44 -11.00
N GLU A 348 -0.47 20.39 -11.34
CA GLU A 348 0.47 19.74 -10.42
C GLU A 348 1.60 20.68 -9.98
N LEU A 349 2.10 21.51 -10.90
CA LEU A 349 3.13 22.52 -10.61
C LEU A 349 2.58 23.61 -9.67
N ILE A 350 1.38 24.13 -9.92
CA ILE A 350 0.70 25.10 -9.04
C ILE A 350 0.52 24.51 -7.64
N ALA A 351 0.02 23.28 -7.55
CA ALA A 351 -0.17 22.58 -6.28
C ALA A 351 1.15 22.41 -5.52
N SER A 352 2.21 21.98 -6.20
CA SER A 352 3.54 21.80 -5.61
C SER A 352 4.10 23.12 -5.07
N ARG A 353 3.96 24.20 -5.81
CA ARG A 353 4.38 25.54 -5.35
C ARG A 353 3.51 26.04 -4.20
N ALA A 354 2.20 25.77 -4.19
CA ALA A 354 1.31 26.14 -3.08
C ALA A 354 1.72 25.42 -1.78
N VAL A 355 2.03 24.12 -1.84
CA VAL A 355 2.53 23.34 -0.69
C VAL A 355 3.84 23.93 -0.16
N LEU A 356 4.80 24.23 -1.03
CA LEU A 356 6.10 24.79 -0.65
C LEU A 356 5.98 26.20 -0.07
N SER A 357 5.11 27.03 -0.64
CA SER A 357 4.82 28.37 -0.12
C SER A 357 4.22 28.31 1.28
N MET A 358 3.26 27.41 1.52
CA MET A 358 2.69 27.20 2.87
C MET A 358 3.77 26.70 3.84
N ALA A 359 4.59 25.75 3.42
CA ALA A 359 5.69 25.20 4.23
C ALA A 359 6.70 26.28 4.64
N ALA A 360 7.00 27.21 3.75
CA ALA A 360 7.90 28.32 4.01
C ALA A 360 7.29 29.36 4.96
N LYS A 361 6.09 29.83 4.65
CA LYS A 361 5.39 30.90 5.41
C LYS A 361 5.02 30.49 6.82
N TYR A 362 4.67 29.21 7.02
CA TYR A 362 4.27 28.68 8.33
C TYR A 362 5.30 27.73 8.95
N ARG A 363 6.60 27.89 8.59
CA ARG A 363 7.72 27.05 9.04
C ARG A 363 7.71 26.80 10.55
N GLU A 364 7.67 27.87 11.34
CA GLU A 364 7.69 27.77 12.80
C GLU A 364 6.49 26.99 13.34
N ARG A 365 5.29 27.21 12.79
CA ARG A 365 4.06 26.52 13.17
C ARG A 365 4.16 25.02 12.90
N TYR A 366 4.64 24.61 11.71
CA TYR A 366 4.77 23.20 11.38
C TYR A 366 5.81 22.49 12.26
N LEU A 367 6.94 23.11 12.52
CA LEU A 367 7.96 22.55 13.41
C LEU A 367 7.47 22.43 14.86
N ARG A 368 6.73 23.44 15.37
CA ARG A 368 6.13 23.38 16.71
C ARG A 368 5.04 22.32 16.83
N ASN A 369 4.15 22.23 15.85
CA ASN A 369 3.08 21.22 15.84
C ASN A 369 3.66 19.81 15.80
N PHE A 370 4.68 19.59 14.97
CA PHE A 370 5.37 18.31 14.87
C PHE A 370 5.99 17.90 16.22
N TYR A 371 6.74 18.79 16.87
CA TYR A 371 7.29 18.55 18.20
C TYR A 371 6.20 18.30 19.25
N ALA A 372 5.14 19.11 19.26
CA ALA A 372 4.05 18.98 20.23
C ALA A 372 3.29 17.64 20.09
N LEU A 373 3.13 17.12 18.87
CA LEU A 373 2.55 15.80 18.65
C LEU A 373 3.44 14.69 19.21
N GLY A 374 4.75 14.77 19.01
CA GLY A 374 5.71 13.87 19.65
C GLY A 374 5.68 13.91 21.18
N GLN A 375 5.54 15.10 21.77
CA GLN A 375 5.37 15.23 23.22
C GLN A 375 4.09 14.55 23.72
N ARG A 376 2.97 14.73 23.03
CA ARG A 376 1.69 14.06 23.38
C ARG A 376 1.81 12.55 23.26
N ALA A 377 2.59 12.05 22.30
CA ALA A 377 2.84 10.62 22.16
C ALA A 377 3.64 10.06 23.37
N LEU A 378 4.56 10.85 23.92
CA LEU A 378 5.35 10.47 25.09
C LEU A 378 4.59 10.62 26.42
N ASP A 379 3.57 11.47 26.51
CA ASP A 379 2.73 11.63 27.70
C ASP A 379 1.60 10.58 27.70
N TRP A 380 2.00 9.31 27.83
CA TRP A 380 1.10 8.17 27.82
C TRP A 380 1.34 7.25 29.04
N PRO A 381 0.30 6.72 29.70
CA PRO A 381 -1.12 7.09 29.52
C PRO A 381 -1.35 8.57 29.91
N PRO A 382 -2.29 9.26 29.24
CA PRO A 382 -2.52 10.68 29.49
C PRO A 382 -2.96 10.90 30.96
N ARG A 383 -2.38 11.92 31.58
CA ARG A 383 -2.72 12.29 32.97
C ARG A 383 -4.07 12.97 33.10
N ASP A 384 -4.55 13.59 32.03
CA ASP A 384 -5.82 14.30 31.99
C ASP A 384 -6.92 13.45 31.36
N ALA A 385 -8.04 13.34 32.09
CA ALA A 385 -9.23 12.57 31.70
C ALA A 385 -9.95 13.14 30.44
N ASP A 386 -9.55 14.28 29.91
CA ASP A 386 -10.22 14.97 28.82
C ASP A 386 -9.82 14.50 27.42
N TYR A 387 -8.67 13.82 27.27
CA TYR A 387 -8.32 13.19 26.02
C TYR A 387 -8.93 11.78 25.94
N LYS A 388 -10.24 11.72 25.86
CA LYS A 388 -10.94 10.52 25.47
C LYS A 388 -10.84 10.41 23.95
N ALA A 389 -9.83 9.72 23.46
CA ALA A 389 -9.85 9.21 22.10
C ALA A 389 -11.17 8.46 21.92
N SER A 390 -11.96 8.94 20.99
CA SER A 390 -13.30 8.46 20.73
C SER A 390 -13.35 6.94 20.55
N ASN A 391 -14.28 6.25 21.23
CA ASN A 391 -14.85 4.93 20.94
C ASN A 391 -13.95 3.68 20.89
N LEU A 392 -12.63 3.78 20.81
CA LEU A 392 -11.68 2.65 20.77
C LEU A 392 -10.92 2.52 22.10
N ARG A 393 -11.66 2.50 23.19
CA ARG A 393 -11.10 2.40 24.52
C ARG A 393 -10.69 0.97 24.84
N GLU A 394 -9.42 0.73 24.71
CA GLU A 394 -8.75 -0.15 25.64
C GLU A 394 -8.13 0.72 26.71
N GLU A 395 -8.83 0.88 27.82
CA GLU A 395 -8.32 1.64 28.95
C GLU A 395 -6.93 1.08 29.31
N SER A 396 -5.90 1.90 29.09
CA SER A 396 -4.55 1.73 29.64
C SER A 396 -3.65 0.64 29.06
N VAL A 397 -3.67 0.35 27.77
CA VAL A 397 -2.54 -0.39 27.16
C VAL A 397 -1.29 0.49 27.21
N VAL A 398 -0.21 -0.02 27.84
CA VAL A 398 1.07 0.70 27.97
C VAL A 398 2.15 0.11 27.06
N ALA A 399 1.99 -1.14 26.64
CA ALA A 399 2.90 -1.85 25.75
C ALA A 399 2.21 -3.03 25.07
N TYR A 400 2.84 -3.55 24.03
CA TYR A 400 2.53 -4.87 23.47
C TYR A 400 3.72 -5.80 23.69
N VAL A 401 3.44 -7.08 23.98
CA VAL A 401 4.46 -8.12 24.07
C VAL A 401 4.24 -9.18 23.00
N VAL A 402 5.31 -9.55 22.31
CA VAL A 402 5.36 -10.59 21.29
C VAL A 402 6.19 -11.73 21.85
N PRO A 403 5.58 -12.88 22.23
CA PRO A 403 6.30 -13.96 22.85
C PRO A 403 7.32 -14.62 21.95
N ALA A 404 8.47 -15.02 22.50
CA ALA A 404 9.40 -15.89 21.78
C ALA A 404 8.84 -17.32 21.66
N GLY A 405 9.33 -18.09 20.68
CA GLY A 405 9.00 -19.53 20.55
C GLY A 405 7.59 -19.82 20.03
N GLN A 406 6.97 -18.91 19.27
CA GLN A 406 5.64 -19.11 18.66
C GLN A 406 5.64 -20.19 17.55
N GLY A 407 6.82 -20.70 17.13
CA GLY A 407 6.93 -21.65 16.02
C GLY A 407 6.73 -21.05 14.62
N ARG A 408 6.79 -19.71 14.50
CA ARG A 408 6.64 -18.95 13.24
C ARG A 408 7.72 -17.85 13.13
N ASP A 409 8.97 -18.25 13.30
CA ASP A 409 10.10 -17.33 13.48
C ASP A 409 10.28 -16.36 12.29
N GLU A 410 10.06 -16.80 11.04
CA GLU A 410 10.11 -15.90 9.87
C GLU A 410 8.98 -14.85 9.90
N ASN A 411 7.78 -15.20 10.35
CA ASN A 411 6.69 -14.24 10.51
C ASN A 411 7.01 -13.21 11.61
N VAL A 412 7.56 -13.68 12.73
CA VAL A 412 8.00 -12.80 13.83
C VAL A 412 9.13 -11.89 13.37
N ALA A 413 10.12 -12.43 12.63
CA ALA A 413 11.22 -11.64 12.08
C ALA A 413 10.70 -10.52 11.15
N LYS A 414 9.83 -10.86 10.20
CA LYS A 414 9.23 -9.88 9.29
C LYS A 414 8.39 -8.86 10.05
N PHE A 415 7.60 -9.29 11.04
CA PHE A 415 6.76 -8.42 11.86
C PHE A 415 7.59 -7.38 12.62
N ILE A 416 8.60 -7.82 13.37
CA ILE A 416 9.46 -6.93 14.16
C ILE A 416 10.28 -6.01 13.24
N THR A 417 10.85 -6.54 12.15
CA THR A 417 11.60 -5.75 11.16
C THR A 417 10.72 -4.65 10.58
N THR A 418 9.47 -4.96 10.22
CA THR A 418 8.52 -4.00 9.66
C THR A 418 8.26 -2.83 10.63
N LEU A 419 8.14 -3.09 11.93
CA LEU A 419 8.00 -2.05 12.95
C LEU A 419 9.27 -1.19 13.07
N VAL A 420 10.45 -1.83 13.17
CA VAL A 420 11.72 -1.14 13.29
C VAL A 420 12.02 -0.24 12.09
N GLU A 421 11.74 -0.69 10.87
CA GLU A 421 11.94 0.09 9.66
C GLU A 421 11.03 1.33 9.59
N GLN A 422 9.87 1.28 10.21
CA GLN A 422 8.96 2.41 10.37
C GLN A 422 9.33 3.35 11.53
N GLY A 423 10.47 3.14 12.19
CA GLY A 423 10.94 3.97 13.29
C GLY A 423 10.29 3.66 14.65
N VAL A 424 9.58 2.53 14.76
CA VAL A 424 9.01 2.06 16.03
C VAL A 424 10.13 1.51 16.92
N GLU A 425 10.13 1.90 18.18
CA GLU A 425 11.06 1.40 19.18
C GLU A 425 10.62 0.03 19.69
N VAL A 426 11.44 -0.98 19.43
CA VAL A 426 11.23 -2.36 19.86
C VAL A 426 12.38 -2.80 20.74
N TYR A 427 12.08 -3.51 21.81
CA TYR A 427 13.08 -4.03 22.74
C TYR A 427 12.95 -5.53 22.89
N ARG A 428 14.08 -6.24 22.96
CA ARG A 428 14.13 -7.65 23.34
C ARG A 428 14.23 -7.79 24.85
N MET A 429 13.48 -8.74 25.40
CA MET A 429 13.47 -9.07 26.81
C MET A 429 14.63 -10.01 27.13
N ASP A 430 15.67 -9.51 27.79
CA ASP A 430 16.84 -10.28 28.23
C ASP A 430 16.67 -10.82 29.68
N ARG A 431 15.53 -10.52 30.31
CA ARG A 431 15.14 -10.97 31.65
C ARG A 431 13.62 -11.08 31.74
N GLU A 432 13.15 -11.76 32.77
CA GLU A 432 11.74 -11.82 33.11
C GLU A 432 11.18 -10.46 33.49
N LEU A 433 10.03 -10.11 32.95
CA LEU A 433 9.24 -8.94 33.30
C LEU A 433 7.89 -9.38 33.87
N HIS A 434 7.49 -8.75 34.96
CA HIS A 434 6.14 -8.98 35.51
C HIS A 434 5.13 -8.07 34.79
N LEU A 435 4.41 -8.67 33.84
CA LEU A 435 3.43 -7.98 33.01
C LEU A 435 2.01 -8.31 33.46
N THR A 436 1.15 -7.31 33.57
CA THR A 436 -0.31 -7.50 33.72
C THR A 436 -0.96 -7.18 32.38
N LEU A 437 -1.67 -8.16 31.82
CA LEU A 437 -2.39 -7.97 30.56
C LEU A 437 -3.62 -7.10 30.76
N ALA A 438 -4.06 -6.44 29.67
CA ALA A 438 -5.31 -5.71 29.64
C ALA A 438 -6.50 -6.67 29.89
N PRO A 439 -7.52 -6.24 30.65
CA PRO A 439 -8.69 -7.07 30.95
C PRO A 439 -9.35 -7.57 29.66
N SER A 440 -9.86 -8.80 29.68
CA SER A 440 -10.60 -9.46 28.59
C SER A 440 -9.78 -9.82 27.33
N ARG A 441 -8.42 -9.91 27.40
CA ARG A 441 -7.63 -9.99 26.18
C ARG A 441 -6.63 -11.14 26.16
N GLY A 442 -6.94 -12.09 25.33
CA GLY A 442 -5.95 -13.04 24.80
C GLY A 442 -5.03 -12.38 23.78
N SER A 443 -4.31 -13.21 23.02
CA SER A 443 -3.56 -12.74 21.86
C SER A 443 -4.44 -11.94 20.88
N ILE A 444 -3.89 -10.89 20.29
CA ILE A 444 -4.57 -10.13 19.22
C ILE A 444 -4.88 -11.05 18.03
N TYR A 445 -3.94 -11.94 17.68
CA TYR A 445 -4.09 -12.88 16.57
C TYR A 445 -5.06 -14.02 16.91
N ASN A 446 -4.87 -14.65 18.07
CA ASN A 446 -5.67 -15.80 18.50
C ASN A 446 -6.33 -15.48 19.84
N ASP A 447 -7.62 -15.82 20.01
CA ASP A 447 -8.36 -15.63 21.25
C ASP A 447 -7.93 -16.65 22.32
N ALA A 448 -6.68 -17.07 22.35
CA ALA A 448 -6.13 -17.91 23.39
C ALA A 448 -6.34 -17.22 24.73
N ARG A 449 -7.21 -17.78 25.55
CA ARG A 449 -7.56 -17.22 26.87
C ARG A 449 -6.44 -17.35 27.88
N ASP A 450 -5.47 -18.19 27.55
CA ASP A 450 -4.31 -18.50 28.41
C ASP A 450 -3.06 -17.82 27.82
N ALA A 451 -2.82 -16.59 28.28
CA ALA A 451 -1.49 -15.99 28.12
C ALA A 451 -0.47 -16.88 28.84
N PRO A 452 0.77 -17.02 28.33
CA PRO A 452 1.80 -17.73 29.04
C PRO A 452 1.91 -17.16 30.47
N PRO A 453 1.94 -17.99 31.52
CA PRO A 453 2.09 -17.51 32.88
C PRO A 453 3.41 -16.76 33.10
N GLU A 454 4.39 -17.03 32.26
CA GLU A 454 5.70 -16.39 32.19
C GLU A 454 6.03 -16.06 30.74
N TRP A 455 6.69 -14.92 30.53
CA TRP A 455 7.10 -14.50 29.19
C TRP A 455 8.48 -15.04 28.92
N PRO A 456 8.67 -15.90 27.89
CA PRO A 456 9.97 -16.47 27.56
C PRO A 456 11.03 -15.38 27.32
N LEU A 457 12.25 -15.62 27.76
CA LEU A 457 13.40 -14.80 27.38
C LEU A 457 13.53 -14.75 25.85
N GLY A 458 13.91 -13.61 25.32
CA GLY A 458 13.93 -13.37 23.88
C GLY A 458 12.60 -12.87 23.32
N SER A 459 11.51 -12.74 24.12
CA SER A 459 10.30 -12.06 23.74
C SER A 459 10.57 -10.59 23.42
N TYR A 460 9.76 -10.00 22.53
CA TYR A 460 9.86 -8.57 22.21
C TYR A 460 8.80 -7.78 22.96
N ILE A 461 9.14 -6.56 23.38
CA ILE A 461 8.22 -5.60 23.99
C ILE A 461 8.27 -4.27 23.24
N ILE A 462 7.10 -3.71 22.95
CA ILE A 462 6.90 -2.47 22.23
C ILE A 462 6.11 -1.53 23.16
N PHE A 463 6.80 -0.54 23.71
CA PHE A 463 6.18 0.43 24.60
C PHE A 463 5.38 1.45 23.79
N LEU A 464 4.20 1.85 24.27
CA LEU A 464 3.43 2.93 23.67
C LEU A 464 3.99 4.33 23.96
N ARG A 465 4.78 4.46 25.01
CA ARG A 465 5.45 5.73 25.37
C ARG A 465 6.68 5.97 24.49
N GLN A 466 6.43 6.25 23.21
CA GLN A 466 7.44 6.52 22.18
C GLN A 466 6.94 7.56 21.18
N PRO A 467 7.83 8.24 20.41
CA PRO A 467 7.44 9.32 19.49
C PRO A 467 6.38 8.93 18.45
N PHE A 468 6.44 7.69 17.92
CA PHE A 468 5.50 7.16 16.94
C PHE A 468 4.48 6.19 17.55
N ARG A 469 4.00 6.51 18.75
CA ARG A 469 2.95 5.73 19.43
C ARG A 469 1.76 5.43 18.53
N THR A 470 1.27 6.44 17.82
CA THR A 470 0.07 6.34 16.97
C THR A 470 0.25 5.29 15.86
N ASN A 471 1.47 5.12 15.35
CA ASN A 471 1.78 4.07 14.39
C ASN A 471 1.64 2.67 15.03
N VAL A 472 2.12 2.50 16.26
CA VAL A 472 1.94 1.23 17.00
C VAL A 472 0.46 0.95 17.23
N GLU A 473 -0.28 1.92 17.77
CA GLU A 473 -1.71 1.77 18.06
C GLU A 473 -2.50 1.31 16.83
N THR A 474 -2.37 2.01 15.71
CA THR A 474 -3.14 1.70 14.50
C THR A 474 -2.74 0.39 13.80
N LEU A 475 -1.51 -0.10 14.01
CA LEU A 475 -1.07 -1.40 13.47
C LEU A 475 -1.50 -2.59 14.34
N PHE A 476 -1.67 -2.40 15.64
CA PHE A 476 -1.99 -3.50 16.56
C PHE A 476 -3.47 -3.61 16.91
N GLU A 477 -4.24 -2.52 16.83
CA GLU A 477 -5.67 -2.55 17.19
C GLU A 477 -6.51 -3.34 16.18
N ARG A 478 -7.70 -3.74 16.63
CA ARG A 478 -8.79 -4.20 15.76
C ARG A 478 -9.50 -2.97 15.22
N GLN A 479 -9.46 -2.73 13.93
CA GLN A 479 -10.18 -1.62 13.33
C GLN A 479 -11.69 -1.90 13.35
N ILE A 480 -12.47 -0.88 13.71
CA ILE A 480 -13.92 -0.89 13.65
C ILE A 480 -14.34 0.29 12.78
N TYR A 481 -14.64 -0.02 11.51
CA TYR A 481 -15.09 1.01 10.60
C TYR A 481 -16.45 1.55 11.04
N PRO A 482 -16.65 2.88 11.13
CA PRO A 482 -17.90 3.45 11.62
C PRO A 482 -19.07 3.17 10.66
N ASP A 483 -20.22 2.82 11.21
CA ASP A 483 -21.46 2.71 10.43
C ASP A 483 -21.90 4.09 9.96
N ARG A 484 -21.94 4.26 8.66
CA ARG A 484 -22.39 5.49 7.99
C ARG A 484 -23.59 5.14 7.10
N THR A 485 -24.69 5.81 7.33
CA THR A 485 -25.93 5.59 6.56
C THR A 485 -26.40 6.89 5.93
N GLN A 486 -26.54 6.90 4.62
CA GLN A 486 -27.16 7.99 3.86
C GLN A 486 -28.48 7.52 3.25
N GLY A 487 -29.59 8.23 3.58
CA GLY A 487 -30.90 7.88 3.04
C GLY A 487 -31.35 6.43 3.29
N GLY A 488 -30.95 5.84 4.42
CA GLY A 488 -31.26 4.44 4.77
C GLY A 488 -30.37 3.38 4.13
N THR A 489 -29.36 3.78 3.35
CA THR A 489 -28.40 2.86 2.72
C THR A 489 -27.02 3.04 3.35
N PRO A 490 -26.34 1.94 3.77
CA PRO A 490 -24.98 2.02 4.28
C PRO A 490 -24.02 2.58 3.23
N GLU A 491 -23.25 3.60 3.61
CA GLU A 491 -22.17 4.13 2.79
C GLU A 491 -20.98 3.18 2.84
N ARG A 492 -20.53 2.72 1.68
CA ARG A 492 -19.43 1.76 1.58
C ARG A 492 -18.09 2.42 1.87
N PRO A 493 -17.14 1.73 2.56
CA PRO A 493 -15.77 2.19 2.66
C PRO A 493 -15.14 2.48 1.29
N TYR A 494 -14.27 3.48 1.24
CA TYR A 494 -13.55 3.84 0.01
C TYR A 494 -12.54 2.76 -0.38
N ASP A 495 -11.75 2.28 0.58
CA ASP A 495 -10.72 1.26 0.40
C ASP A 495 -10.87 0.21 1.52
N VAL A 496 -9.80 -0.41 1.92
CA VAL A 496 -9.71 -1.41 2.97
C VAL A 496 -10.24 -0.88 4.30
N ALA A 497 -11.03 -1.68 5.02
CA ALA A 497 -11.60 -1.29 6.30
C ALA A 497 -10.82 -1.80 7.53
N GLY A 498 -10.03 -2.89 7.40
CA GLY A 498 -9.24 -3.46 8.48
C GLY A 498 -7.86 -3.95 8.02
N TRP A 499 -6.82 -3.80 8.88
CA TRP A 499 -5.42 -4.14 8.56
C TRP A 499 -4.60 -4.53 9.80
N THR A 500 -5.21 -5.08 10.82
CA THR A 500 -4.53 -5.45 12.09
C THR A 500 -3.30 -6.33 11.83
N LEU A 501 -2.11 -5.77 11.98
CA LEU A 501 -0.86 -6.39 11.53
C LEU A 501 -0.57 -7.76 12.16
N PRO A 502 -0.71 -7.97 13.50
CA PRO A 502 -0.52 -9.30 14.09
C PRO A 502 -1.45 -10.35 13.48
N MET A 503 -2.72 -9.99 13.17
CA MET A 503 -3.68 -10.91 12.55
C MET A 503 -3.28 -11.30 11.13
N GLN A 504 -2.91 -10.32 10.30
CA GLN A 504 -2.48 -10.59 8.93
C GLN A 504 -1.20 -11.44 8.89
N MET A 505 -0.30 -11.20 9.82
CA MET A 505 0.98 -11.91 9.87
C MET A 505 0.93 -13.23 10.64
N GLY A 506 -0.17 -13.52 11.34
CA GLY A 506 -0.29 -14.71 12.17
C GLY A 506 0.71 -14.72 13.33
N VAL A 507 0.95 -13.57 13.94
CA VAL A 507 1.88 -13.37 15.06
C VAL A 507 1.09 -13.14 16.34
N GLU A 508 1.42 -13.90 17.38
CA GLU A 508 0.89 -13.70 18.72
C GLU A 508 1.43 -12.40 19.30
N ALA A 509 0.55 -11.52 19.72
CA ALA A 509 0.88 -10.27 20.40
C ALA A 509 -0.16 -9.97 21.47
N TYR A 510 0.25 -9.52 22.63
CA TYR A 510 -0.61 -9.33 23.80
C TYR A 510 -0.54 -7.89 24.31
N PRO A 511 -1.69 -7.23 24.56
CA PRO A 511 -1.74 -5.90 25.13
C PRO A 511 -1.43 -5.93 26.62
N VAL A 512 -0.50 -5.12 27.06
CA VAL A 512 -0.02 -4.99 28.45
C VAL A 512 -0.62 -3.75 29.08
N GLN A 513 -1.27 -3.90 30.24
CA GLN A 513 -1.88 -2.80 31.01
C GLN A 513 -0.90 -2.20 32.03
N ARG A 514 -0.10 -3.06 32.66
CA ARG A 514 0.85 -2.63 33.71
C ARG A 514 2.14 -3.42 33.62
N ILE A 515 3.24 -2.71 33.84
CA ILE A 515 4.55 -3.28 34.01
C ILE A 515 4.97 -2.93 35.44
N ARG A 516 5.29 -3.94 36.27
CA ARG A 516 5.84 -3.67 37.61
C ARG A 516 7.22 -3.09 37.46
N GLU A 517 7.37 -1.84 37.89
CA GLU A 517 8.67 -1.17 37.93
C GLU A 517 9.57 -1.81 38.97
N THR A 518 10.65 -2.35 38.50
CA THR A 518 11.93 -2.38 39.23
C THR A 518 13.02 -2.39 38.18
N GLU A 519 13.64 -1.25 37.91
CA GLU A 519 14.84 -1.07 37.09
C GLU A 519 14.72 -1.55 35.60
N SER A 520 13.52 -1.61 35.02
CA SER A 520 13.25 -2.38 33.79
C SER A 520 13.86 -1.79 32.51
N GLU A 521 13.95 -0.49 32.38
CA GLU A 521 14.43 0.16 31.15
C GLU A 521 15.96 0.02 30.94
N ARG A 522 16.73 -0.35 31.97
CA ARG A 522 18.19 -0.42 31.89
C ARG A 522 18.76 -1.76 31.42
N ARG A 523 17.93 -2.78 31.20
CA ARG A 523 18.38 -4.14 30.83
C ARG A 523 17.65 -4.76 29.66
N LEU A 524 16.93 -3.97 28.86
CA LEU A 524 16.31 -4.42 27.61
C LEU A 524 17.25 -4.09 26.46
N THR A 525 17.41 -5.03 25.53
CA THR A 525 18.21 -4.79 24.33
C THR A 525 17.35 -4.08 23.28
N PHE A 526 17.77 -2.89 22.87
CA PHE A 526 17.12 -2.14 21.79
C PHE A 526 17.41 -2.80 20.43
N VAL A 527 16.38 -3.08 19.66
CA VAL A 527 16.47 -3.68 18.32
C VAL A 527 16.68 -2.57 17.31
N GLN A 528 17.79 -2.61 16.56
CA GLN A 528 18.17 -1.54 15.64
C GLN A 528 17.86 -1.85 14.17
N ALA A 529 17.95 -3.13 13.79
CA ALA A 529 17.85 -3.55 12.40
C ALA A 529 17.34 -4.99 12.26
N GLU A 530 17.05 -5.40 11.02
CA GLU A 530 16.65 -6.77 10.68
C GLU A 530 17.68 -7.81 11.10
N GLU A 531 18.96 -7.51 10.99
CA GLU A 531 20.05 -8.41 11.36
C GLU A 531 20.02 -8.77 12.85
N ASP A 532 19.63 -7.85 13.71
CA ASP A 532 19.47 -8.12 15.14
C ASP A 532 18.35 -9.13 15.38
N VAL A 533 17.20 -8.92 14.73
CA VAL A 533 16.04 -9.80 14.83
C VAL A 533 16.36 -11.21 14.33
N ARG A 534 16.99 -11.32 13.16
CA ARG A 534 17.33 -12.61 12.56
C ARG A 534 18.38 -13.37 13.39
N ARG A 535 19.35 -12.65 13.96
CA ARG A 535 20.32 -13.24 14.88
C ARG A 535 19.64 -13.75 16.15
N ASP A 536 18.74 -12.98 16.74
CA ASP A 536 18.00 -13.34 17.93
C ASP A 536 17.14 -14.60 17.76
N LEU A 537 16.56 -14.75 16.57
CA LEU A 537 15.73 -15.91 16.19
C LEU A 537 16.54 -17.05 15.56
N SER A 538 17.86 -16.93 15.50
CA SER A 538 18.75 -17.93 14.86
C SER A 538 18.40 -18.21 13.39
N LEU A 539 17.91 -17.20 12.68
CA LEU A 539 17.58 -17.24 11.29
C LEU A 539 18.78 -16.87 10.40
N PRO A 540 18.87 -17.37 9.16
CA PRO A 540 19.91 -16.97 8.22
C PRO A 540 19.90 -15.46 7.98
N LEU A 541 21.08 -14.83 7.97
CA LEU A 541 21.22 -13.42 7.67
C LEU A 541 21.04 -13.17 6.16
N TYR A 542 20.61 -11.98 5.81
CA TYR A 542 20.49 -11.56 4.42
C TYR A 542 21.87 -11.53 3.78
N VAL A 543 22.07 -12.29 2.71
CA VAL A 543 23.24 -12.16 1.84
C VAL A 543 22.82 -11.27 0.70
N ALA A 544 23.32 -10.02 0.68
CA ALA A 544 23.07 -9.08 -0.41
C ALA A 544 23.66 -9.63 -1.71
N HIS A 545 22.85 -10.29 -2.52
CA HIS A 545 23.20 -10.66 -3.89
C HIS A 545 22.30 -9.91 -4.86
N GLY A 546 22.94 -9.26 -5.83
CA GLY A 546 22.31 -8.40 -6.81
C GLY A 546 21.28 -9.12 -7.69
N ALA A 547 20.44 -8.25 -8.25
CA ALA A 547 19.51 -8.44 -9.37
C ALA A 547 18.81 -9.79 -9.56
N LEU A 548 17.48 -9.77 -9.38
CA LEU A 548 16.56 -10.86 -9.75
C LEU A 548 16.73 -12.18 -8.97
N GLY A 549 16.12 -12.24 -7.80
CA GLY A 549 15.54 -13.47 -7.28
C GLY A 549 16.47 -14.53 -6.66
N THR A 550 17.69 -14.23 -6.24
CA THR A 550 18.59 -15.24 -5.68
C THR A 550 19.17 -14.97 -4.31
N GLY A 551 18.58 -14.06 -3.54
CA GLY A 551 19.17 -13.62 -2.27
C GLY A 551 18.26 -13.68 -1.05
N SER A 552 17.03 -14.18 -1.15
CA SER A 552 16.18 -14.30 0.02
C SER A 552 16.76 -15.36 0.97
N PRO A 553 16.97 -15.04 2.27
CA PRO A 553 17.44 -15.99 3.27
C PRO A 553 16.34 -16.99 3.66
N ILE A 554 15.10 -16.79 3.21
CA ILE A 554 13.97 -17.62 3.59
C ILE A 554 14.05 -18.97 2.87
N ARG A 555 13.96 -20.05 3.63
CA ARG A 555 14.03 -21.41 3.09
C ARG A 555 12.75 -21.74 2.31
N ASN A 556 12.92 -22.42 1.15
CA ASN A 556 11.79 -22.96 0.40
C ASN A 556 10.96 -23.92 1.29
N PRO A 557 9.67 -23.62 1.51
CA PRO A 557 8.81 -24.41 2.39
C PRO A 557 8.27 -25.70 1.75
N LEU A 558 8.44 -25.89 0.42
CA LEU A 558 7.92 -27.07 -0.28
C LEU A 558 8.71 -28.31 0.13
N ARG A 559 8.00 -29.40 0.37
CA ARG A 559 8.57 -30.68 0.82
C ARG A 559 9.03 -31.58 -0.31
N ARG A 560 8.55 -31.31 -1.53
CA ARG A 560 8.89 -32.04 -2.74
C ARG A 560 9.14 -31.11 -3.90
N THR A 561 9.89 -31.54 -4.86
CA THR A 561 10.02 -30.86 -6.14
C THR A 561 8.71 -30.99 -6.92
N VAL A 562 8.19 -29.84 -7.39
CA VAL A 562 6.95 -29.75 -8.15
C VAL A 562 7.22 -28.95 -9.42
N ARG A 563 6.74 -29.44 -10.56
CA ARG A 563 6.74 -28.69 -11.80
C ARG A 563 5.55 -27.71 -11.75
N LEU A 564 5.83 -26.51 -11.24
CA LEU A 564 4.84 -25.48 -10.94
C LEU A 564 4.73 -24.49 -12.09
N ALA A 565 3.51 -24.20 -12.51
CA ALA A 565 3.19 -23.08 -13.40
C ALA A 565 2.31 -22.04 -12.70
N LEU A 566 2.63 -20.77 -12.89
CA LEU A 566 1.79 -19.64 -12.52
C LEU A 566 1.23 -19.00 -13.80
N TYR A 567 -0.10 -18.99 -13.93
CA TYR A 567 -0.77 -18.38 -15.08
C TYR A 567 -0.59 -16.87 -15.07
N ARG A 568 -0.05 -16.36 -16.15
CA ARG A 568 0.30 -14.94 -16.34
C ARG A 568 -0.37 -14.39 -17.60
N SER A 569 -1.58 -13.85 -17.44
CA SER A 569 -2.34 -13.24 -18.53
C SER A 569 -1.73 -11.91 -18.98
N TRP A 570 -1.98 -11.52 -20.24
CA TRP A 570 -1.67 -10.19 -20.77
C TRP A 570 -2.60 -9.08 -20.26
N THR A 571 -3.61 -9.39 -19.42
CA THR A 571 -4.39 -8.41 -18.68
C THR A 571 -3.65 -7.84 -17.48
N ALA A 572 -2.49 -8.41 -17.16
CA ALA A 572 -1.58 -7.99 -16.08
C ALA A 572 -2.26 -7.86 -14.70
N PRO A 573 -2.85 -8.94 -14.15
CA PRO A 573 -3.50 -8.87 -12.84
C PRO A 573 -2.47 -8.71 -11.72
N MET A 574 -2.71 -7.78 -10.79
CA MET A 574 -1.81 -7.52 -9.66
C MET A 574 -1.63 -8.74 -8.76
N ASP A 575 -2.66 -9.58 -8.63
CA ASP A 575 -2.60 -10.79 -7.80
C ASP A 575 -1.59 -11.83 -8.34
N GLU A 576 -1.41 -11.88 -9.66
CA GLU A 576 -0.32 -12.67 -10.28
C GLU A 576 1.05 -12.16 -9.86
N GLY A 577 1.23 -10.84 -9.88
CA GLY A 577 2.50 -10.23 -9.50
C GLY A 577 2.84 -10.45 -8.02
N TRP A 578 1.88 -10.31 -7.13
CA TRP A 578 2.06 -10.63 -5.71
C TRP A 578 2.29 -12.13 -5.46
N THR A 579 1.76 -13.00 -6.31
CA THR A 579 2.07 -14.44 -6.25
C THR A 579 3.53 -14.70 -6.67
N ARG A 580 4.03 -14.01 -7.71
CA ARG A 580 5.46 -14.03 -8.07
C ARG A 580 6.33 -13.54 -6.92
N TRP A 581 5.97 -12.42 -6.30
CA TRP A 581 6.68 -11.89 -5.13
C TRP A 581 6.79 -12.95 -4.02
N LEU A 582 5.70 -13.66 -3.72
CA LEU A 582 5.70 -14.73 -2.73
C LEU A 582 6.66 -15.86 -3.13
N PHE A 583 6.57 -16.33 -4.38
CA PHE A 583 7.41 -17.43 -4.84
C PHE A 583 8.89 -17.07 -4.85
N ASP A 584 9.23 -15.89 -5.34
CA ASP A 584 10.61 -15.38 -5.34
C ASP A 584 11.13 -15.17 -3.91
N THR A 585 10.33 -14.61 -3.01
CA THR A 585 10.69 -14.39 -1.60
C THR A 585 10.95 -15.68 -0.86
N PHE A 586 10.21 -16.75 -1.16
CA PHE A 586 10.36 -18.06 -0.51
C PHE A 586 11.16 -19.07 -1.35
N ASN A 587 11.86 -18.62 -2.37
CA ASN A 587 12.68 -19.45 -3.25
C ASN A 587 11.91 -20.68 -3.82
N VAL A 588 10.64 -20.49 -4.17
CA VAL A 588 9.79 -21.50 -4.81
C VAL A 588 9.96 -21.41 -6.33
N PRO A 589 10.54 -22.40 -7.00
CA PRO A 589 10.71 -22.35 -8.45
C PRO A 589 9.38 -22.53 -9.17
N TYR A 590 9.13 -21.71 -10.19
CA TYR A 590 7.92 -21.74 -11.03
C TYR A 590 8.23 -21.32 -12.47
N THR A 591 7.29 -21.63 -13.36
CA THR A 591 7.27 -21.17 -14.76
C THR A 591 6.08 -20.25 -14.98
N SER A 592 6.29 -19.09 -15.59
CA SER A 592 5.18 -18.23 -16.04
C SER A 592 4.49 -18.89 -17.24
N LEU A 593 3.19 -19.14 -17.13
CA LEU A 593 2.37 -19.81 -18.13
C LEU A 593 1.49 -18.80 -18.86
N ARG A 594 1.73 -18.59 -20.16
CA ARG A 594 0.99 -17.60 -20.97
C ARG A 594 -0.22 -18.21 -21.68
N ASP A 595 -1.14 -17.37 -22.10
CA ASP A 595 -2.36 -17.73 -22.86
C ASP A 595 -2.08 -18.67 -24.04
N THR A 596 -1.06 -18.36 -24.83
CA THR A 596 -0.66 -19.15 -26.00
C THR A 596 -0.24 -20.59 -25.64
N GLU A 597 0.44 -20.76 -24.54
CA GLU A 597 0.89 -22.08 -24.06
C GLU A 597 -0.28 -22.91 -23.53
N VAL A 598 -1.24 -22.24 -22.83
CA VAL A 598 -2.47 -22.91 -22.39
C VAL A 598 -3.28 -23.39 -23.60
N ARG A 599 -3.40 -22.56 -24.64
CA ARG A 599 -4.07 -22.95 -25.89
C ARG A 599 -3.38 -24.07 -26.64
N ALA A 600 -2.04 -24.13 -26.58
CA ALA A 600 -1.26 -25.18 -27.26
C ALA A 600 -1.43 -26.56 -26.62
N GLY A 601 -1.80 -26.65 -25.33
CA GLY A 601 -2.04 -27.93 -24.66
C GLY A 601 -0.79 -28.63 -24.16
N ASN A 602 -0.86 -29.96 -24.01
CA ASN A 602 0.22 -30.84 -23.45
C ASN A 602 0.67 -30.40 -22.07
N LEU A 603 -0.24 -29.84 -21.27
CA LEU A 603 0.07 -29.21 -19.98
C LEU A 603 0.54 -30.26 -18.95
N ARG A 604 -0.03 -31.49 -18.97
CA ARG A 604 0.28 -32.51 -17.98
C ARG A 604 1.71 -33.06 -18.15
N GLU A 605 2.24 -33.05 -19.36
CA GLU A 605 3.62 -33.45 -19.61
C GLU A 605 4.63 -32.49 -18.99
N LYS A 606 4.26 -31.20 -18.91
CA LYS A 606 5.12 -30.11 -18.44
C LYS A 606 4.96 -29.80 -16.96
N TYR A 607 3.73 -29.90 -16.42
CA TYR A 607 3.38 -29.36 -15.11
C TYR A 607 2.64 -30.38 -14.25
N ASP A 608 2.86 -30.29 -12.95
CA ASP A 608 2.15 -31.07 -11.94
C ASP A 608 1.05 -30.20 -11.29
N VAL A 609 1.35 -28.91 -11.12
CA VAL A 609 0.45 -27.93 -10.51
C VAL A 609 0.41 -26.66 -11.39
N ILE A 610 -0.81 -26.17 -11.64
CA ILE A 610 -1.05 -24.86 -12.26
C ILE A 610 -1.81 -24.00 -11.26
N VAL A 611 -1.31 -22.79 -11.02
CA VAL A 611 -1.96 -21.78 -10.17
C VAL A 611 -2.60 -20.74 -11.05
N LEU A 612 -3.91 -20.49 -10.86
CA LEU A 612 -4.64 -19.37 -11.42
C LEU A 612 -4.79 -18.29 -10.33
N PRO A 613 -4.13 -17.13 -10.46
CA PRO A 613 -4.32 -16.02 -9.55
C PRO A 613 -5.75 -15.45 -9.63
N SER A 614 -6.12 -14.56 -8.70
CA SER A 614 -7.45 -13.93 -8.74
C SER A 614 -7.64 -13.15 -10.05
N MET A 615 -8.57 -13.63 -10.85
CA MET A 615 -8.98 -13.06 -12.15
C MET A 615 -10.41 -13.43 -12.46
N ARG A 616 -11.14 -12.55 -13.09
CA ARG A 616 -12.51 -12.83 -13.53
C ARG A 616 -12.52 -13.85 -14.67
N LEU A 617 -13.56 -14.69 -14.70
CA LEU A 617 -13.76 -15.70 -15.75
C LEU A 617 -13.56 -15.11 -17.17
N ARG A 618 -14.16 -13.93 -17.44
CA ARG A 618 -14.06 -13.27 -18.74
C ARG A 618 -12.61 -12.89 -19.10
N GLU A 619 -11.85 -12.40 -18.12
CA GLU A 619 -10.44 -12.04 -18.30
C GLU A 619 -9.56 -13.26 -18.60
N ILE A 620 -9.87 -14.41 -18.00
CA ILE A 620 -9.16 -15.66 -18.26
C ILE A 620 -9.48 -16.16 -19.69
N VAL A 621 -10.77 -16.23 -20.07
CA VAL A 621 -11.20 -16.84 -21.34
C VAL A 621 -10.99 -15.94 -22.53
N GLU A 622 -11.44 -14.66 -22.43
CA GLU A 622 -11.42 -13.70 -23.54
C GLU A 622 -10.12 -12.86 -23.53
N GLY A 623 -9.54 -12.62 -22.34
CA GLY A 623 -8.32 -11.85 -22.18
C GLY A 623 -8.46 -10.39 -22.61
N ARG A 624 -7.39 -9.84 -23.16
CA ARG A 624 -7.31 -8.44 -23.58
C ARG A 624 -7.95 -8.25 -24.98
N ALA A 625 -8.74 -7.18 -25.13
CA ALA A 625 -9.41 -6.88 -26.39
C ALA A 625 -8.42 -6.50 -27.51
N GLY A 626 -8.68 -6.96 -28.75
CA GLY A 626 -7.80 -6.75 -29.91
C GLY A 626 -7.58 -5.30 -30.31
N SER A 627 -8.48 -4.39 -29.94
CA SER A 627 -8.34 -2.93 -30.20
C SER A 627 -7.40 -2.20 -29.23
N THR A 628 -6.96 -2.86 -28.16
CA THR A 628 -6.21 -2.22 -27.06
C THR A 628 -4.72 -2.58 -27.01
N ALA A 629 -4.27 -3.47 -27.89
CA ALA A 629 -2.87 -3.90 -27.96
C ALA A 629 -2.55 -4.58 -29.28
N PRO A 630 -1.25 -4.80 -29.63
CA PRO A 630 -0.83 -5.70 -30.70
C PRO A 630 -1.38 -7.11 -30.52
N SER A 631 -1.55 -7.84 -31.63
CA SER A 631 -2.19 -9.18 -31.67
C SER A 631 -1.52 -10.21 -30.76
N GLU A 632 -0.22 -10.12 -30.56
CA GLU A 632 0.55 -11.01 -29.67
C GLU A 632 0.18 -10.86 -28.18
N PHE A 633 -0.41 -9.73 -27.77
CA PHE A 633 -0.84 -9.42 -26.40
C PHE A 633 -2.36 -9.45 -26.22
N THR A 634 -3.11 -9.99 -27.18
CA THR A 634 -4.56 -10.00 -27.14
C THR A 634 -5.14 -11.40 -27.03
N GLY A 635 -6.41 -11.45 -26.65
CA GLY A 635 -7.10 -12.70 -26.36
C GLY A 635 -6.69 -13.31 -25.00
N GLY A 636 -7.43 -14.35 -24.59
CA GLY A 636 -7.18 -15.15 -23.39
C GLY A 636 -6.91 -16.60 -23.77
N ILE A 637 -7.20 -17.52 -22.85
CA ILE A 637 -6.98 -18.95 -23.10
C ILE A 637 -7.96 -19.55 -24.12
N THR A 638 -9.09 -18.90 -24.40
CA THR A 638 -10.19 -19.36 -25.28
C THR A 638 -10.81 -20.70 -24.84
N GLU A 639 -11.80 -21.18 -25.56
CA GLU A 639 -12.43 -22.49 -25.27
C GLU A 639 -11.42 -23.64 -25.42
N ALA A 640 -10.46 -23.53 -26.34
CA ALA A 640 -9.40 -24.53 -26.51
C ALA A 640 -8.53 -24.65 -25.24
N GLY A 641 -8.17 -23.53 -24.64
CA GLY A 641 -7.41 -23.52 -23.39
C GLY A 641 -8.24 -24.05 -22.20
N VAL A 642 -9.53 -23.76 -22.15
CA VAL A 642 -10.44 -24.33 -21.12
C VAL A 642 -10.44 -25.84 -21.20
N GLU A 643 -10.56 -26.40 -22.40
CA GLU A 643 -10.53 -27.85 -22.63
C GLU A 643 -9.16 -28.46 -22.30
N ASN A 644 -8.07 -27.77 -22.62
CA ASN A 644 -6.72 -28.22 -22.28
C ASN A 644 -6.47 -28.23 -20.75
N LEU A 645 -7.02 -27.24 -20.01
CA LEU A 645 -6.98 -27.24 -18.55
C LEU A 645 -7.83 -28.38 -17.96
N ARG A 646 -9.01 -28.65 -18.53
CA ARG A 646 -9.84 -29.79 -18.12
C ARG A 646 -9.06 -31.10 -18.25
N ARG A 647 -8.46 -31.35 -19.42
CA ARG A 647 -7.63 -32.58 -19.65
C ARG A 647 -6.46 -32.64 -18.70
N PHE A 648 -5.78 -31.51 -18.47
CA PHE A 648 -4.69 -31.43 -17.50
C PHE A 648 -5.12 -31.97 -16.13
N ILE A 649 -6.30 -31.57 -15.65
CA ILE A 649 -6.84 -32.01 -14.36
C ILE A 649 -7.24 -33.50 -14.44
N GLU A 650 -8.02 -33.90 -15.46
CA GLU A 650 -8.52 -35.26 -15.62
C GLU A 650 -7.38 -36.31 -15.72
N ASP A 651 -6.23 -35.91 -16.29
CA ASP A 651 -5.02 -36.73 -16.40
C ASP A 651 -4.14 -36.75 -15.14
N GLY A 652 -4.60 -36.13 -14.03
CA GLY A 652 -3.95 -36.16 -12.72
C GLY A 652 -3.16 -34.90 -12.33
N GLY A 653 -3.35 -33.78 -13.03
CA GLY A 653 -2.82 -32.50 -12.65
C GLY A 653 -3.61 -31.84 -11.49
N THR A 654 -3.00 -30.91 -10.81
CA THR A 654 -3.65 -30.09 -9.78
C THR A 654 -3.83 -28.65 -10.26
N LEU A 655 -5.08 -28.17 -10.24
CA LEU A 655 -5.39 -26.76 -10.49
C LEU A 655 -5.68 -26.06 -9.17
N VAL A 656 -4.99 -24.97 -8.89
CA VAL A 656 -5.22 -24.14 -7.70
C VAL A 656 -5.82 -22.81 -8.13
N CYS A 657 -6.96 -22.44 -7.56
CA CYS A 657 -7.67 -21.20 -7.84
C CYS A 657 -7.98 -20.49 -6.52
N TRP A 658 -7.78 -19.19 -6.49
CA TRP A 658 -8.24 -18.39 -5.36
C TRP A 658 -9.03 -17.15 -5.81
N ASP A 659 -9.98 -16.79 -4.94
CA ASP A 659 -10.82 -15.62 -5.10
C ASP A 659 -11.62 -15.68 -6.41
N ASP A 660 -11.58 -14.66 -7.26
CA ASP A 660 -12.36 -14.57 -8.51
C ASP A 660 -12.11 -15.74 -9.49
N SER A 661 -10.91 -16.32 -9.52
CA SER A 661 -10.62 -17.44 -10.41
C SER A 661 -11.34 -18.75 -10.03
N THR A 662 -11.89 -18.81 -8.82
CA THR A 662 -12.72 -19.96 -8.40
C THR A 662 -14.00 -20.06 -9.20
N ASP A 663 -14.61 -18.93 -9.57
CA ASP A 663 -15.81 -18.89 -10.42
C ASP A 663 -15.55 -19.46 -11.83
N PHE A 664 -14.34 -19.23 -12.38
CA PHE A 664 -13.92 -19.84 -13.62
C PHE A 664 -13.92 -21.37 -13.50
N ALA A 665 -13.22 -21.91 -12.49
CA ALA A 665 -13.13 -23.34 -12.30
C ALA A 665 -14.51 -24.01 -12.04
N ILE A 666 -15.32 -23.41 -11.17
CA ILE A 666 -16.67 -23.90 -10.83
C ILE A 666 -17.54 -23.99 -12.08
N LYS A 667 -17.60 -22.94 -12.88
CA LYS A 667 -18.52 -22.86 -14.03
C LYS A 667 -18.02 -23.63 -15.25
N ARG A 668 -16.71 -23.59 -15.50
CA ARG A 668 -16.14 -24.20 -16.73
C ARG A 668 -15.88 -25.69 -16.61
N PHE A 669 -15.71 -26.20 -15.38
CA PHE A 669 -15.50 -27.64 -15.15
C PHE A 669 -16.69 -28.34 -14.49
N ASP A 670 -17.82 -27.63 -14.34
CA ASP A 670 -19.05 -28.14 -13.72
C ASP A 670 -18.78 -28.82 -12.37
N LEU A 671 -18.11 -28.05 -11.49
CA LEU A 671 -17.76 -28.55 -10.17
C LEU A 671 -18.98 -28.56 -9.24
N PRO A 672 -19.08 -29.54 -8.30
CA PRO A 672 -20.21 -29.65 -7.37
C PRO A 672 -20.12 -28.62 -6.22
N VAL A 673 -19.81 -27.38 -6.55
CA VAL A 673 -19.61 -26.24 -5.64
C VAL A 673 -20.35 -25.03 -6.18
N ARG A 674 -20.85 -24.18 -5.33
CA ARG A 674 -21.49 -22.92 -5.70
C ARG A 674 -20.92 -21.77 -4.85
N ASN A 675 -20.59 -20.65 -5.47
CA ASN A 675 -20.35 -19.39 -4.77
C ASN A 675 -21.69 -18.80 -4.32
N VAL A 676 -21.90 -18.70 -3.01
CA VAL A 676 -23.18 -18.24 -2.44
C VAL A 676 -23.36 -16.73 -2.50
N LEU A 677 -22.31 -15.99 -2.82
CA LEU A 677 -22.33 -14.53 -2.93
C LEU A 677 -22.63 -14.04 -4.34
N GLU A 678 -22.62 -14.95 -5.32
CA GLU A 678 -22.92 -14.60 -6.72
C GLU A 678 -24.34 -14.04 -6.85
N GLY A 679 -24.46 -12.88 -7.50
CA GLY A 679 -25.72 -12.20 -7.75
C GLY A 679 -26.25 -11.34 -6.61
N LEU A 680 -25.62 -11.34 -5.43
CA LEU A 680 -25.99 -10.44 -4.35
C LEU A 680 -25.60 -8.99 -4.71
N LYS A 681 -26.50 -8.07 -4.37
CA LYS A 681 -26.22 -6.63 -4.55
C LYS A 681 -25.24 -6.15 -3.46
N PRO A 682 -24.47 -5.12 -3.73
CA PRO A 682 -23.58 -4.51 -2.70
C PRO A 682 -24.30 -3.96 -1.47
N SER A 683 -25.64 -3.77 -1.54
CA SER A 683 -26.49 -3.44 -0.38
C SER A 683 -26.89 -4.66 0.45
N GLU A 684 -26.74 -5.88 -0.07
CA GLU A 684 -27.05 -7.15 0.60
C GLU A 684 -25.81 -7.77 1.21
N PHE A 685 -24.68 -7.70 0.47
CA PHE A 685 -23.38 -8.19 0.94
C PHE A 685 -22.26 -7.29 0.42
N TYR A 686 -21.38 -6.83 1.33
CA TYR A 686 -20.18 -6.09 0.96
C TYR A 686 -19.09 -6.22 2.03
N CYS A 687 -17.87 -6.52 1.61
CA CYS A 687 -16.69 -6.60 2.47
C CYS A 687 -15.46 -6.16 1.68
N PRO A 688 -15.07 -4.87 1.76
CA PRO A 688 -14.08 -4.27 0.86
C PRO A 688 -12.63 -4.63 1.19
N GLY A 689 -12.39 -5.15 2.38
CA GLY A 689 -11.08 -5.55 2.89
C GLY A 689 -11.14 -5.58 4.40
N SER A 690 -11.28 -6.79 4.94
CA SER A 690 -11.45 -7.02 6.38
C SER A 690 -10.81 -8.36 6.77
N VAL A 691 -10.47 -8.47 8.04
CA VAL A 691 -9.96 -9.71 8.61
C VAL A 691 -11.14 -10.53 9.14
N LEU A 692 -11.29 -11.74 8.63
CA LEU A 692 -12.37 -12.67 9.03
C LEU A 692 -11.80 -13.92 9.67
N ARG A 693 -12.50 -14.45 10.69
CA ARG A 693 -12.19 -15.72 11.34
C ARG A 693 -12.56 -16.88 10.43
N ILE A 694 -11.62 -17.83 10.28
CA ILE A 694 -11.85 -19.13 9.65
C ILE A 694 -11.52 -20.27 10.61
N GLU A 695 -12.26 -21.36 10.46
CA GLU A 695 -12.10 -22.63 11.17
C GLU A 695 -11.52 -23.66 10.19
N VAL A 696 -10.41 -24.30 10.56
CA VAL A 696 -9.61 -25.17 9.68
C VAL A 696 -9.69 -26.62 10.17
N ASP A 697 -10.01 -27.56 9.27
CA ASP A 697 -9.91 -28.99 9.54
C ASP A 697 -8.43 -29.41 9.48
N THR A 698 -7.77 -29.42 10.62
CA THR A 698 -6.34 -29.75 10.74
C THR A 698 -5.99 -31.21 10.43
N ALA A 699 -7.00 -32.08 10.29
CA ALA A 699 -6.81 -33.46 9.83
C ALA A 699 -6.65 -33.55 8.29
N HIS A 700 -7.04 -32.51 7.56
CA HIS A 700 -6.89 -32.47 6.10
C HIS A 700 -5.42 -32.19 5.72
N PRO A 701 -4.84 -32.91 4.72
CA PRO A 701 -3.44 -32.70 4.31
C PRO A 701 -3.12 -31.23 3.94
N LEU A 702 -4.04 -30.52 3.28
CA LEU A 702 -3.88 -29.11 2.91
C LEU A 702 -3.88 -28.14 4.11
N ALA A 703 -4.25 -28.61 5.29
CA ALA A 703 -4.24 -27.85 6.53
C ALA A 703 -3.02 -28.11 7.41
N ARG A 704 -2.02 -28.83 6.89
CA ARG A 704 -0.82 -29.18 7.66
C ARG A 704 -0.08 -27.94 8.17
N GLY A 705 0.23 -27.91 9.47
CA GLY A 705 0.93 -26.80 10.13
C GLY A 705 0.06 -25.55 10.34
N LEU A 706 -1.24 -25.63 10.03
CA LEU A 706 -2.19 -24.59 10.31
C LEU A 706 -2.84 -24.80 11.69
N ALA A 707 -3.23 -23.69 12.31
CA ALA A 707 -4.01 -23.71 13.54
C ALA A 707 -5.49 -24.00 13.22
N PRO A 708 -6.25 -24.63 14.16
CA PRO A 708 -7.67 -24.91 13.95
C PRO A 708 -8.54 -23.66 13.80
N ARG A 709 -8.08 -22.52 14.30
CA ARG A 709 -8.72 -21.20 14.14
C ARG A 709 -7.67 -20.22 13.64
N MET A 710 -7.98 -19.51 12.55
CA MET A 710 -7.07 -18.57 11.90
C MET A 710 -7.84 -17.35 11.43
N ASP A 711 -7.10 -16.33 11.05
CA ASP A 711 -7.62 -15.11 10.47
C ASP A 711 -7.25 -15.05 8.99
N ALA A 712 -8.26 -14.89 8.11
CA ALA A 712 -8.09 -14.74 6.66
C ALA A 712 -8.51 -13.35 6.22
N TYR A 713 -7.86 -12.84 5.18
CA TYR A 713 -8.18 -11.55 4.62
C TYR A 713 -9.21 -11.68 3.49
N PHE A 714 -10.31 -10.96 3.60
CA PHE A 714 -11.45 -11.02 2.69
C PHE A 714 -11.63 -9.67 1.98
N VAL A 715 -11.54 -9.65 0.65
CA VAL A 715 -11.70 -8.44 -0.18
C VAL A 715 -12.69 -8.73 -1.31
N ASN A 716 -13.96 -8.51 -1.07
CA ASN A 716 -15.05 -8.85 -2.01
C ASN A 716 -14.92 -10.28 -2.57
N SER A 717 -14.45 -11.18 -1.75
CA SER A 717 -14.04 -12.54 -2.07
C SER A 717 -15.23 -13.51 -2.13
N ALA A 718 -14.99 -14.85 -2.14
CA ALA A 718 -16.02 -15.85 -2.33
C ALA A 718 -16.32 -16.65 -1.05
N ALA A 719 -17.49 -17.24 -0.99
CA ALA A 719 -17.87 -18.24 0.02
C ALA A 719 -18.67 -19.37 -0.65
N PHE A 720 -18.42 -20.62 -0.24
CA PHE A 720 -18.92 -21.76 -0.99
C PHE A 720 -19.95 -22.60 -0.25
N GLU A 721 -20.83 -23.19 -1.05
CA GLU A 721 -21.70 -24.31 -0.70
C GLU A 721 -21.32 -25.53 -1.53
N VAL A 722 -21.08 -26.66 -0.87
CA VAL A 722 -20.78 -27.94 -1.53
C VAL A 722 -22.09 -28.68 -1.80
N LYS A 723 -22.29 -29.14 -3.04
CA LYS A 723 -23.47 -29.87 -3.50
C LYS A 723 -23.30 -31.39 -3.48
N ASP A 724 -22.07 -31.89 -3.56
CA ASP A 724 -21.74 -33.34 -3.51
C ASP A 724 -20.45 -33.53 -2.68
N ASP A 725 -20.58 -34.02 -1.48
CA ASP A 725 -19.50 -34.24 -0.52
C ASP A 725 -18.61 -35.47 -0.85
N ARG A 726 -19.02 -36.33 -1.76
CA ARG A 726 -18.20 -37.45 -2.25
C ARG A 726 -17.08 -36.98 -3.18
N ARG A 727 -17.31 -35.88 -3.90
CA ARG A 727 -16.38 -35.30 -4.85
C ARG A 727 -15.66 -34.06 -4.32
N ALA A 728 -16.20 -33.40 -3.29
CA ALA A 728 -15.68 -32.14 -2.76
C ALA A 728 -15.53 -32.21 -1.24
N ARG A 729 -14.34 -31.92 -0.73
CA ARG A 729 -14.03 -31.87 0.70
C ARG A 729 -13.72 -30.45 1.15
N VAL A 730 -14.47 -29.99 2.14
CA VAL A 730 -14.23 -28.70 2.79
C VAL A 730 -13.13 -28.86 3.82
N PHE A 731 -12.08 -28.02 3.78
CA PHE A 731 -11.01 -28.04 4.78
C PHE A 731 -10.84 -26.70 5.53
N ALA A 732 -11.58 -25.64 5.13
CA ALA A 732 -11.72 -24.42 5.92
C ALA A 732 -13.12 -23.84 5.74
N ARG A 733 -13.66 -23.24 6.82
CA ARG A 733 -14.98 -22.55 6.84
C ARG A 733 -14.83 -21.17 7.46
N TYR A 734 -15.60 -20.21 7.00
CA TYR A 734 -15.81 -18.97 7.75
C TYR A 734 -16.53 -19.29 9.06
N SER A 735 -16.17 -18.60 10.16
CA SER A 735 -16.77 -18.91 11.47
C SER A 735 -18.30 -18.84 11.42
N SER A 736 -18.97 -19.81 12.08
CA SER A 736 -20.42 -19.82 12.21
C SER A 736 -20.96 -18.81 13.22
N SER A 737 -20.09 -18.37 14.16
CA SER A 737 -20.41 -17.30 15.12
C SER A 737 -20.31 -15.94 14.43
N LYS A 738 -21.42 -15.24 14.30
CA LYS A 738 -21.47 -13.90 13.71
C LYS A 738 -20.63 -12.89 14.49
N ASP A 739 -20.55 -13.04 15.81
CA ASP A 739 -19.81 -12.16 16.71
C ASP A 739 -18.29 -12.37 16.61
N GLU A 740 -17.85 -13.57 16.22
CA GLU A 740 -16.45 -13.91 16.04
C GLU A 740 -15.97 -13.81 14.58
N LEU A 741 -16.90 -13.75 13.62
CA LEU A 741 -16.63 -13.79 12.19
C LEU A 741 -15.80 -12.58 11.75
N LEU A 742 -16.25 -11.35 12.10
CA LEU A 742 -15.50 -10.13 11.81
C LEU A 742 -14.45 -9.89 12.91
N ARG A 743 -13.19 -9.96 12.51
CA ARG A 743 -12.07 -9.74 13.45
C ARG A 743 -11.61 -8.29 13.43
N SER A 744 -11.56 -7.68 12.24
CA SER A 744 -11.12 -6.30 12.06
C SER A 744 -11.67 -5.77 10.73
N GLY A 745 -12.18 -4.55 10.73
CA GLY A 745 -12.69 -3.89 9.54
C GLY A 745 -14.19 -3.68 9.51
N TRP A 746 -14.84 -4.07 8.41
CA TRP A 746 -16.27 -3.88 8.17
C TRP A 746 -16.85 -5.01 7.32
N LEU A 747 -18.05 -5.47 7.67
CA LEU A 747 -18.74 -6.55 6.97
C LEU A 747 -20.25 -6.30 6.98
N LEU A 748 -20.81 -6.08 5.80
CA LEU A 748 -22.26 -6.05 5.58
C LEU A 748 -22.72 -7.43 5.11
N GLY A 749 -23.80 -7.98 5.72
CA GLY A 749 -24.38 -9.24 5.29
C GLY A 749 -23.67 -10.49 5.81
N ALA A 750 -23.15 -10.47 7.03
CA ALA A 750 -22.45 -11.59 7.68
C ALA A 750 -23.20 -12.95 7.58
N GLN A 751 -24.55 -12.93 7.58
CA GLN A 751 -25.39 -14.13 7.47
C GLN A 751 -25.18 -14.91 6.16
N HIS A 752 -24.69 -14.29 5.11
CA HIS A 752 -24.46 -14.96 3.81
C HIS A 752 -23.23 -15.86 3.84
N ILE A 753 -22.24 -15.55 4.70
CA ILE A 753 -20.97 -16.27 4.74
C ILE A 753 -20.75 -17.08 6.03
N ALA A 754 -21.46 -16.79 7.11
CA ALA A 754 -21.31 -17.51 8.39
C ALA A 754 -21.49 -19.03 8.20
N GLY A 755 -20.50 -19.83 8.61
CA GLY A 755 -20.45 -21.28 8.47
C GLY A 755 -20.23 -21.81 7.05
N ARG A 756 -20.16 -20.96 6.04
CA ARG A 756 -19.90 -21.36 4.65
C ARG A 756 -18.46 -21.80 4.45
N ALA A 757 -18.22 -22.63 3.44
CA ALA A 757 -16.86 -23.06 3.12
C ALA A 757 -16.01 -21.89 2.60
N ALA A 758 -14.80 -21.78 3.16
CA ALA A 758 -13.78 -20.82 2.75
C ALA A 758 -12.74 -21.47 1.83
N ALA A 759 -12.52 -22.80 1.98
CA ALA A 759 -11.63 -23.54 1.10
C ALA A 759 -12.14 -24.98 0.88
N VAL A 760 -12.02 -25.47 -0.37
CA VAL A 760 -12.58 -26.76 -0.82
C VAL A 760 -11.60 -27.44 -1.78
N GLU A 761 -11.36 -28.74 -1.61
CA GLU A 761 -10.69 -29.58 -2.61
C GLU A 761 -11.71 -30.43 -3.36
N VAL A 762 -11.69 -30.38 -4.70
CA VAL A 762 -12.61 -31.15 -5.57
C VAL A 762 -11.82 -32.16 -6.40
N THR A 763 -12.33 -33.38 -6.49
CA THR A 763 -11.78 -34.40 -7.39
C THR A 763 -12.43 -34.27 -8.77
N LEU A 764 -11.58 -34.21 -9.82
CA LEU A 764 -12.02 -34.22 -11.22
C LEU A 764 -11.13 -35.17 -12.02
N GLY A 765 -11.69 -36.29 -12.51
CA GLY A 765 -10.91 -37.34 -13.13
C GLY A 765 -9.88 -37.95 -12.16
N LYS A 766 -8.62 -37.96 -12.52
CA LYS A 766 -7.49 -38.42 -11.67
C LYS A 766 -6.87 -37.27 -10.87
N GLY A 767 -7.22 -36.03 -11.17
CA GLY A 767 -6.63 -34.83 -10.58
C GLY A 767 -7.47 -34.11 -9.54
N ARG A 768 -7.05 -32.91 -9.18
CA ARG A 768 -7.64 -32.11 -8.12
C ARG A 768 -7.83 -30.65 -8.56
N VAL A 769 -8.92 -30.04 -8.09
CA VAL A 769 -9.13 -28.60 -8.15
C VAL A 769 -9.20 -28.09 -6.71
N ARG A 770 -8.35 -27.13 -6.34
CA ARG A 770 -8.27 -26.53 -5.01
C ARG A 770 -8.82 -25.10 -5.08
N LEU A 771 -9.92 -24.86 -4.40
CA LEU A 771 -10.65 -23.60 -4.42
C LEU A 771 -10.48 -22.88 -3.08
N TYR A 772 -10.00 -21.64 -3.11
CA TYR A 772 -9.91 -20.76 -1.95
C TYR A 772 -10.82 -19.55 -2.18
N GLY A 773 -11.78 -19.33 -1.31
CA GLY A 773 -12.70 -18.19 -1.35
C GLY A 773 -12.06 -16.86 -0.97
N PHE A 774 -10.76 -16.84 -0.71
CA PHE A 774 -9.97 -15.67 -0.37
C PHE A 774 -8.59 -15.75 -1.03
N ARG A 775 -7.81 -14.67 -1.01
CA ARG A 775 -6.43 -14.61 -1.50
C ARG A 775 -5.46 -14.90 -0.36
N PRO A 776 -4.88 -16.11 -0.24
CA PRO A 776 -3.99 -16.45 0.89
C PRO A 776 -2.72 -15.60 0.95
N GLN A 777 -2.30 -15.03 -0.19
CA GLN A 777 -1.09 -14.22 -0.36
C GLN A 777 -1.37 -12.73 -0.59
N HIS A 778 -2.59 -12.26 -0.29
CA HIS A 778 -3.06 -10.90 -0.61
C HIS A 778 -1.99 -9.83 -0.37
N ARG A 779 -1.53 -9.17 -1.42
CA ARG A 779 -0.53 -8.07 -1.41
C ARG A 779 0.75 -8.38 -0.64
N GLY A 780 1.13 -9.66 -0.51
CA GLY A 780 2.25 -10.05 0.36
C GLY A 780 2.05 -9.73 1.85
N GLN A 781 0.85 -9.38 2.27
CA GLN A 781 0.55 -8.89 3.63
C GLN A 781 0.09 -9.99 4.59
N THR A 782 -0.45 -11.08 4.06
CA THR A 782 -1.15 -12.11 4.83
C THR A 782 -0.25 -13.31 5.17
N TRP A 783 0.90 -13.04 5.79
CA TRP A 783 1.89 -14.06 6.17
C TRP A 783 1.30 -15.21 6.97
N GLY A 784 0.28 -14.93 7.77
CA GLY A 784 -0.44 -15.96 8.54
C GLY A 784 -1.11 -17.03 7.68
N THR A 785 -1.50 -16.70 6.44
CA THR A 785 -2.17 -17.60 5.51
C THR A 785 -1.29 -18.11 4.37
N PHE A 786 -0.02 -17.71 4.25
CA PHE A 786 0.91 -18.24 3.24
C PHE A 786 1.05 -19.78 3.26
N PRO A 787 1.00 -20.49 4.42
CA PRO A 787 1.05 -21.93 4.43
C PRO A 787 -0.07 -22.59 3.60
N PHE A 788 -1.23 -21.96 3.41
CA PHE A 788 -2.25 -22.48 2.49
C PHE A 788 -1.74 -22.54 1.06
N VAL A 789 -0.97 -21.55 0.61
CA VAL A 789 -0.37 -21.54 -0.74
C VAL A 789 0.63 -22.68 -0.89
N PHE A 790 1.54 -22.82 0.09
CA PHE A 790 2.59 -23.84 0.02
C PHE A 790 2.02 -25.26 0.11
N ASN A 791 1.01 -25.48 0.96
CA ASN A 791 0.30 -26.75 1.02
C ASN A 791 -0.49 -27.02 -0.27
N ALA A 792 -1.11 -26.00 -0.86
CA ALA A 792 -1.82 -26.14 -2.13
C ALA A 792 -0.91 -26.57 -3.30
N ILE A 793 0.37 -26.34 -3.20
CA ILE A 793 1.35 -26.68 -4.25
C ILE A 793 2.09 -27.98 -3.90
N GLY A 794 2.48 -28.15 -2.64
CA GLY A 794 3.41 -29.18 -2.19
C GLY A 794 2.79 -30.50 -1.73
N GLU A 795 1.46 -30.59 -1.51
CA GLU A 795 0.76 -31.80 -1.04
C GLU A 795 0.14 -32.66 -2.16
#